data_3f5d67f92cb399e8d4da8fc66052d830
#
_entry.id   3f5d67f92cb399e8d4da8fc66052d830
#
_cell.length_a   1.000
_cell.length_b   1.000
_cell.length_c   1.000
_cell.angle_alpha   90.00
_cell.angle_beta   90.00
_cell.angle_gamma   90.00
#
_symmetry.space_group_name_H-M   'P 1'
#
loop_
_entity.id
_entity.type
_entity.pdbx_description
1 polymer ?
#
loop_
_entity_poly.entity_id
_entity_poly.type
_entity_poly.pdbx_seq_one_letter_code
_entity_poly.pdbx_strand_id
1 'polypeptide(L)'
;MRGFSKNCFEAGARFFALFVFLTLSAVHASAIEPIKISKEDTALDLSRAVELLRNKGESVQVSTMPGPDGIVRRIEVQSDQNANASGDWAAFSIANPTDEQIDRLIVAPHFRLVGSGVIWPDLGSPRIASITPSEGFALDRQPSADADVFRITLNPGSVITFVAELSSHNLPQLYLWEPEAYKDMVNSYTLYRGILLGISGLLALFLTILFVVKGTSLFPATAALAWAVLAYICVDFGFWNKLMQITPGNEQIWRAGTEVALAASLVIFLFTYLNLNRWHDHFSYGAVTWILGLLALAGVAVFDPPVASGIARISLALTVFSGVAIIGYLAVKGYDRAVMLIPAWLLTLIWLIGAWMAVSGHLDNDIVQSALGGGLVLIVLLIGFTVMQHAFAGGGLQQGLLSDMERQALAVIGAGDIVWDWDVPRDRVVTTPDIANYLGNTASPLQGPVRNWLPAMHADDRDRFRSTLDAILENRRGRIGQIFRLRANDGHYHWYALRARPVIGSDGEVVRCVGTLVNVTEQKKAEERLLHDAVHDNLTGLPNRELFLDRLSSMMNMARGESNLHPTVFVIDIDRFKQVNDSLGMSAGDTILLTISRRLARLMKPQDTLSRLSSDQFGLLLASEVDPGRIATFAEALRQAVRSPIAYAKREXVRSC
;
A
#
# COMPACT_ATOMS: atom_id res chain seq x y z
N MET A 1 -41.28 60.62 -48.39
CA MET A 1 -40.49 60.31 -47.19
C MET A 1 -39.81 58.94 -47.18
N ARG A 2 -39.77 58.15 -48.27
CA ARG A 2 -39.11 56.83 -48.30
C ARG A 2 -37.69 56.79 -48.92
N GLY A 3 -37.26 57.91 -49.51
CA GLY A 3 -35.93 57.96 -50.15
C GLY A 3 -34.78 58.44 -49.27
N PHE A 4 -35.07 59.14 -48.16
CA PHE A 4 -34.05 59.76 -47.32
C PHE A 4 -33.45 58.75 -46.32
N SER A 5 -34.21 57.71 -45.97
CA SER A 5 -33.78 56.70 -44.98
C SER A 5 -32.75 55.71 -45.55
N LYS A 6 -32.84 55.41 -46.86
CA LYS A 6 -31.90 54.39 -47.45
C LYS A 6 -30.48 54.92 -47.63
N ASN A 7 -30.36 56.20 -47.99
CA ASN A 7 -29.07 56.85 -48.22
C ASN A 7 -28.28 57.07 -46.87
N CYS A 8 -29.01 57.37 -45.79
CA CYS A 8 -28.39 57.47 -44.44
C CYS A 8 -27.87 56.12 -43.91
N PHE A 9 -28.65 55.05 -44.19
CA PHE A 9 -28.24 53.71 -43.75
C PHE A 9 -26.99 53.19 -44.52
N GLU A 10 -26.99 53.44 -45.86
CA GLU A 10 -25.84 53.09 -46.70
C GLU A 10 -24.58 53.92 -46.35
N ALA A 11 -24.73 55.21 -46.07
CA ALA A 11 -23.63 56.05 -45.61
C ALA A 11 -23.12 55.63 -44.27
N GLY A 12 -24.00 55.26 -43.31
CA GLY A 12 -23.63 54.73 -42.01
C GLY A 12 -22.91 53.40 -42.13
N ALA A 13 -23.40 52.49 -42.99
CA ALA A 13 -22.77 51.18 -43.21
C ALA A 13 -21.37 51.33 -43.86
N ARG A 14 -21.19 52.26 -44.78
CA ARG A 14 -19.89 52.56 -45.39
C ARG A 14 -18.91 53.17 -44.37
N PHE A 15 -19.42 54.06 -43.52
CA PHE A 15 -18.58 54.66 -42.46
C PHE A 15 -18.17 53.62 -41.41
N PHE A 16 -19.08 52.73 -41.06
CA PHE A 16 -18.78 51.62 -40.13
C PHE A 16 -17.79 50.63 -40.77
N ALA A 17 -17.99 50.27 -42.03
CA ALA A 17 -17.07 49.40 -42.77
C ALA A 17 -15.69 50.04 -42.90
N LEU A 18 -15.61 51.35 -43.16
CA LEU A 18 -14.34 52.09 -43.22
C LEU A 18 -13.70 52.19 -41.84
N PHE A 19 -14.48 52.36 -40.77
CA PHE A 19 -13.99 52.42 -39.40
C PHE A 19 -13.47 51.02 -38.94
N VAL A 20 -14.19 49.95 -39.27
CA VAL A 20 -13.77 48.59 -39.02
C VAL A 20 -12.54 48.24 -39.84
N PHE A 21 -12.47 48.70 -41.08
CA PHE A 21 -11.28 48.50 -41.93
C PHE A 21 -10.07 49.30 -41.42
N LEU A 22 -10.30 50.51 -40.92
CA LEU A 22 -9.23 51.34 -40.31
C LEU A 22 -8.78 50.78 -38.95
N THR A 23 -9.70 50.18 -38.17
CA THR A 23 -9.30 49.52 -36.91
C THR A 23 -8.67 48.15 -37.14
N LEU A 24 -9.06 47.43 -38.20
CA LEU A 24 -8.41 46.16 -38.59
C LEU A 24 -7.08 46.35 -39.29
N SER A 25 -6.83 47.51 -39.93
CA SER A 25 -5.56 47.76 -40.58
C SER A 25 -4.51 48.39 -39.64
N ALA A 26 -4.88 48.74 -38.40
CA ALA A 26 -3.92 49.00 -37.35
C ALA A 26 -3.39 47.69 -36.75
N VAL A 27 -2.88 46.80 -37.61
CA VAL A 27 -1.93 45.81 -37.15
C VAL A 27 -0.68 46.65 -36.77
N HIS A 28 -0.62 46.99 -35.51
CA HIS A 28 0.60 47.51 -34.94
C HIS A 28 1.67 46.42 -35.16
N ALA A 29 2.64 46.69 -36.02
CA ALA A 29 3.90 46.01 -35.92
C ALA A 29 4.42 46.41 -34.55
N SER A 30 4.18 45.53 -33.58
CA SER A 30 4.73 45.69 -32.24
C SER A 30 6.27 45.72 -32.42
N ALA A 31 6.85 46.86 -32.25
CA ALA A 31 8.31 46.98 -32.27
C ALA A 31 8.82 46.24 -31.00
N ILE A 32 9.71 45.28 -31.20
CA ILE A 32 10.32 44.50 -30.12
C ILE A 32 11.00 45.49 -29.19
N GLU A 33 10.54 45.61 -27.93
CA GLU A 33 11.15 46.53 -26.97
C GLU A 33 12.57 46.07 -26.61
N PRO A 34 13.62 46.93 -26.74
CA PRO A 34 14.98 46.49 -26.44
C PRO A 34 15.22 46.41 -24.94
N ILE A 35 15.78 45.30 -24.52
CA ILE A 35 16.21 45.10 -23.14
C ILE A 35 17.50 45.87 -22.93
N LYS A 36 17.50 46.82 -22.00
CA LYS A 36 18.68 47.61 -21.63
C LYS A 36 19.51 46.83 -20.64
N ILE A 37 20.81 46.70 -20.95
CA ILE A 37 21.75 45.98 -20.08
C ILE A 37 22.53 46.99 -19.24
N SER A 38 22.69 46.66 -17.96
CA SER A 38 23.63 47.35 -17.08
C SER A 38 24.91 46.50 -16.90
N LYS A 39 25.99 47.12 -16.55
CA LYS A 39 27.24 46.45 -16.22
C LYS A 39 27.11 45.57 -14.98
N GLU A 40 26.22 45.94 -14.07
CA GLU A 40 25.96 45.22 -12.79
C GLU A 40 25.06 44.02 -12.95
N ASP A 41 24.40 43.85 -14.09
CA ASP A 41 23.49 42.75 -14.33
C ASP A 41 24.26 41.45 -14.55
N THR A 42 24.24 40.55 -13.60
CA THR A 42 24.91 39.24 -13.69
C THR A 42 24.09 38.25 -14.50
N ALA A 43 22.75 38.32 -14.42
CA ALA A 43 21.81 37.46 -15.16
C ALA A 43 20.52 38.23 -15.44
N LEU A 44 20.02 38.16 -16.66
CA LEU A 44 18.75 38.77 -17.07
C LEU A 44 17.89 37.73 -17.77
N ASP A 45 16.63 37.61 -17.35
CA ASP A 45 15.67 36.75 -18.02
C ASP A 45 15.07 37.46 -19.22
N LEU A 46 15.38 36.98 -20.40
CA LEU A 46 14.88 37.51 -21.67
C LEU A 46 13.53 36.94 -22.08
N SER A 47 13.05 35.89 -21.39
CA SER A 47 11.88 35.09 -21.83
C SER A 47 10.64 35.94 -22.06
N ARG A 48 10.46 37.00 -21.28
CA ARG A 48 9.28 37.89 -21.39
C ARG A 48 9.38 38.88 -22.55
N ALA A 49 10.56 39.13 -23.06
CA ALA A 49 10.77 40.08 -24.14
C ALA A 49 10.98 39.39 -25.50
N VAL A 50 10.96 38.06 -25.50
CA VAL A 50 11.08 37.28 -26.74
C VAL A 50 9.71 37.24 -27.44
N GLU A 51 9.70 37.65 -28.71
CA GLU A 51 8.55 37.49 -29.60
C GLU A 51 8.69 36.16 -30.37
N LEU A 52 7.75 35.24 -30.15
CA LEU A 52 7.73 33.94 -30.83
C LEU A 52 6.97 34.04 -32.16
N LEU A 53 7.66 33.75 -33.25
CA LEU A 53 7.13 33.78 -34.63
C LEU A 53 6.93 32.32 -35.07
N ARG A 54 5.71 31.82 -34.93
CA ARG A 54 5.40 30.40 -35.18
C ARG A 54 5.05 30.13 -36.63
N ASN A 55 5.42 28.96 -37.13
CA ASN A 55 5.07 28.44 -38.45
C ASN A 55 5.48 29.36 -39.61
N LYS A 56 6.64 30.00 -39.51
CA LYS A 56 7.17 30.88 -40.59
C LYS A 56 7.93 30.12 -41.67
N GLY A 57 8.30 28.85 -41.38
CA GLY A 57 9.00 28.01 -42.35
C GLY A 57 10.50 28.35 -42.49
N GLU A 58 11.01 28.24 -43.70
CA GLU A 58 12.44 28.33 -44.00
C GLU A 58 13.01 29.74 -43.97
N SER A 59 12.21 30.79 -43.87
CA SER A 59 12.71 32.16 -43.74
C SER A 59 11.78 33.01 -42.90
N VAL A 60 12.33 33.99 -42.23
CA VAL A 60 11.55 34.94 -41.42
C VAL A 60 12.04 36.37 -41.71
N GLN A 61 11.10 37.29 -41.81
CA GLN A 61 11.39 38.73 -41.94
C GLN A 61 11.03 39.42 -40.63
N VAL A 62 11.98 40.09 -40.05
CA VAL A 62 11.85 40.80 -38.78
C VAL A 62 12.26 42.27 -38.98
N SER A 63 11.47 43.17 -38.40
CA SER A 63 11.81 44.61 -38.39
C SER A 63 12.75 44.86 -37.19
N THR A 64 13.94 45.42 -37.45
CA THR A 64 14.89 45.75 -36.37
C THR A 64 14.36 46.97 -35.59
N MET A 65 14.88 47.15 -34.39
CA MET A 65 14.74 48.40 -33.67
C MET A 65 15.51 49.52 -34.44
N PRO A 66 15.08 50.77 -34.26
CA PRO A 66 15.83 51.89 -34.83
C PRO A 66 17.28 51.86 -34.31
N GLY A 67 18.22 51.86 -35.23
CA GLY A 67 19.63 51.97 -34.89
C GLY A 67 20.00 53.37 -34.37
N PRO A 68 21.29 53.59 -34.10
CA PRO A 68 21.76 54.94 -33.72
C PRO A 68 21.42 56.01 -34.74
N ASP A 69 21.18 55.60 -35.99
CA ASP A 69 20.77 56.44 -37.11
C ASP A 69 19.25 56.71 -37.17
N GLY A 70 18.48 56.09 -36.23
CA GLY A 70 17.02 56.24 -36.18
C GLY A 70 16.26 55.44 -37.25
N ILE A 71 16.96 54.62 -38.06
CA ILE A 71 16.36 53.89 -39.18
C ILE A 71 15.97 52.45 -38.73
N VAL A 72 14.73 52.09 -38.99
CA VAL A 72 14.23 50.71 -38.84
C VAL A 72 14.57 49.96 -40.13
N ARG A 73 15.31 48.90 -40.01
CA ARG A 73 15.67 48.03 -41.13
C ARG A 73 14.86 46.75 -41.08
N ARG A 74 14.57 46.16 -42.22
CA ARG A 74 14.00 44.80 -42.33
C ARG A 74 15.12 43.84 -42.66
N ILE A 75 15.26 42.81 -41.86
CA ILE A 75 16.19 41.71 -42.10
C ILE A 75 15.41 40.45 -42.43
N GLU A 76 15.90 39.72 -43.41
CA GLU A 76 15.39 38.40 -43.75
C GLU A 76 16.47 37.38 -43.36
N VAL A 77 16.09 36.45 -42.48
CA VAL A 77 16.98 35.38 -42.04
C VAL A 77 16.45 34.07 -42.64
N GLN A 78 17.35 33.34 -43.27
CA GLN A 78 17.05 32.03 -43.84
C GLN A 78 17.50 30.91 -42.91
N SER A 79 16.73 29.84 -42.88
CA SER A 79 17.03 28.65 -42.09
C SER A 79 18.37 28.02 -42.52
N ASP A 80 19.13 27.57 -41.55
CA ASP A 80 20.31 26.73 -41.83
C ASP A 80 19.83 25.32 -42.17
N GLN A 81 19.96 24.94 -43.43
CA GLN A 81 19.54 23.64 -43.96
C GLN A 81 20.18 22.43 -43.23
N ASN A 82 21.26 22.66 -42.50
CA ASN A 82 21.96 21.61 -41.76
C ASN A 82 21.49 21.51 -40.32
N ALA A 83 20.59 22.38 -39.87
CA ALA A 83 20.10 22.39 -38.50
C ALA A 83 18.73 21.69 -38.38
N ASN A 84 18.52 21.03 -37.28
CA ASN A 84 17.20 20.46 -36.94
C ASN A 84 16.25 21.58 -36.53
N ALA A 85 15.63 22.22 -37.50
CA ALA A 85 14.75 23.38 -37.31
C ALA A 85 13.27 22.96 -37.20
N SER A 86 12.55 23.60 -36.30
CA SER A 86 11.10 23.36 -36.11
C SER A 86 10.23 24.22 -37.06
N GLY A 87 10.84 25.21 -37.76
CA GLY A 87 10.13 26.21 -38.54
C GLY A 87 9.56 27.35 -37.69
N ASP A 88 9.86 27.37 -36.41
CA ASP A 88 9.51 28.44 -35.47
C ASP A 88 10.74 29.32 -35.20
N TRP A 89 10.50 30.60 -34.95
CA TRP A 89 11.54 31.57 -34.72
C TRP A 89 11.25 32.39 -33.48
N ALA A 90 12.31 32.90 -32.86
CA ALA A 90 12.24 33.81 -31.72
C ALA A 90 13.02 35.08 -32.04
N ALA A 91 12.44 36.24 -31.78
CA ALA A 91 13.11 37.52 -32.00
C ALA A 91 13.14 38.32 -30.69
N PHE A 92 14.25 38.97 -30.42
CA PHE A 92 14.44 39.82 -29.23
C PHE A 92 15.52 40.87 -29.53
N SER A 93 15.49 41.99 -28.80
CA SER A 93 16.44 43.08 -28.99
C SER A 93 17.16 43.43 -27.70
N ILE A 94 18.45 43.67 -27.79
CA ILE A 94 19.30 43.99 -26.64
C ILE A 94 19.98 45.34 -26.93
N ALA A 95 19.98 46.22 -25.94
CA ALA A 95 20.60 47.54 -26.03
C ALA A 95 21.71 47.67 -24.96
N ASN A 96 22.86 48.12 -25.38
CA ASN A 96 23.95 48.53 -24.48
C ASN A 96 23.93 50.05 -24.34
N PRO A 97 23.31 50.64 -23.32
CA PRO A 97 23.29 52.09 -23.14
C PRO A 97 24.55 52.64 -22.49
N THR A 98 25.53 51.80 -22.18
CA THR A 98 26.78 52.23 -21.51
C THR A 98 27.84 52.72 -22.50
N ASP A 99 28.88 53.36 -21.98
CA ASP A 99 30.01 53.83 -22.74
C ASP A 99 31.10 52.77 -22.95
N GLU A 100 30.88 51.55 -22.45
CA GLU A 100 31.86 50.46 -22.53
C GLU A 100 31.32 49.30 -23.37
N GLN A 101 32.23 48.55 -23.95
CA GLN A 101 31.95 47.30 -24.63
C GLN A 101 31.64 46.23 -23.59
N ILE A 102 30.55 45.49 -23.79
CA ILE A 102 30.06 44.48 -22.83
C ILE A 102 29.96 43.11 -23.52
N ASP A 103 30.64 42.12 -22.95
CA ASP A 103 30.50 40.73 -23.36
C ASP A 103 29.39 40.06 -22.55
N ARG A 104 28.53 39.30 -23.22
CA ARG A 104 27.43 38.55 -22.60
C ARG A 104 27.27 37.17 -23.25
N LEU A 105 26.63 36.25 -22.53
CA LEU A 105 26.27 34.94 -23.05
C LEU A 105 24.74 34.86 -23.15
N ILE A 106 24.25 34.50 -24.33
CA ILE A 106 22.84 34.11 -24.52
C ILE A 106 22.78 32.62 -24.21
N VAL A 107 21.96 32.24 -23.23
CA VAL A 107 21.88 30.87 -22.70
C VAL A 107 20.42 30.37 -22.74
N ALA A 108 20.20 29.29 -23.47
CA ALA A 108 18.92 28.58 -23.49
C ALA A 108 19.12 27.18 -22.88
N PRO A 109 18.66 26.92 -21.65
CA PRO A 109 18.84 25.60 -21.05
C PRO A 109 18.12 24.49 -21.83
N HIS A 110 18.83 23.39 -22.08
CA HIS A 110 18.28 22.21 -22.77
C HIS A 110 17.22 21.52 -21.90
N PHE A 111 17.45 21.49 -20.62
CA PHE A 111 16.73 20.65 -19.70
C PHE A 111 16.00 21.49 -18.66
N ARG A 112 14.67 21.46 -18.72
CA ARG A 112 13.87 22.05 -17.66
C ARG A 112 12.66 21.16 -17.37
N LEU A 113 12.51 20.84 -16.10
CA LEU A 113 11.33 20.16 -15.60
C LEU A 113 10.13 21.11 -15.59
N VAL A 114 10.38 22.37 -15.32
CA VAL A 114 9.36 23.44 -15.21
C VAL A 114 8.65 23.63 -16.55
N GLY A 115 7.31 23.52 -16.52
CA GLY A 115 6.49 23.72 -17.72
C GLY A 115 6.58 22.60 -18.75
N SER A 116 7.21 21.46 -18.42
CA SER A 116 7.39 20.37 -19.38
C SER A 116 6.12 19.55 -19.63
N GLY A 117 5.11 19.71 -18.79
CA GLY A 117 3.87 18.93 -18.87
C GLY A 117 3.98 17.55 -18.19
N VAL A 118 2.85 17.04 -17.73
CA VAL A 118 2.83 15.77 -17.01
C VAL A 118 2.94 14.58 -17.95
N ILE A 119 2.23 14.62 -19.07
CA ILE A 119 2.10 13.47 -19.98
C ILE A 119 3.11 13.56 -21.13
N TRP A 120 3.36 14.74 -21.68
CA TRP A 120 4.21 14.95 -22.85
C TRP A 120 5.39 15.87 -22.53
N PRO A 121 6.38 15.39 -21.75
CA PRO A 121 7.50 16.24 -21.40
C PRO A 121 8.48 16.41 -22.56
N ASP A 122 8.85 17.63 -22.83
CA ASP A 122 9.92 17.96 -23.79
C ASP A 122 11.20 18.23 -22.97
N LEU A 123 12.01 17.22 -22.80
CA LEU A 123 13.16 17.23 -21.89
C LEU A 123 14.47 16.93 -22.63
N GLY A 124 15.49 17.73 -22.35
CA GLY A 124 16.87 17.44 -22.74
C GLY A 124 17.23 17.71 -24.18
N SER A 125 16.35 18.34 -24.99
CA SER A 125 16.65 18.65 -26.38
C SER A 125 17.22 20.04 -26.54
N PRO A 126 18.10 20.27 -27.54
CA PRO A 126 18.51 21.62 -27.90
C PRO A 126 17.30 22.49 -28.25
N ARG A 127 17.33 23.76 -27.86
CA ARG A 127 16.20 24.70 -28.04
C ARG A 127 16.43 25.61 -29.24
N ILE A 128 17.65 25.96 -29.51
CA ILE A 128 18.04 26.94 -30.54
C ILE A 128 18.95 26.26 -31.55
N ALA A 129 18.59 26.33 -32.82
CA ALA A 129 19.41 25.82 -33.90
C ALA A 129 20.53 26.83 -34.21
N SER A 130 20.16 28.12 -34.42
CA SER A 130 21.09 29.19 -34.72
C SER A 130 20.54 30.53 -34.20
N ILE A 131 21.44 31.49 -33.96
CA ILE A 131 21.07 32.90 -33.67
C ILE A 131 21.80 33.81 -34.64
N THR A 132 21.05 34.66 -35.31
CA THR A 132 21.58 35.63 -36.26
C THR A 132 21.34 37.04 -35.72
N PRO A 133 22.38 37.84 -35.46
CA PRO A 133 22.23 39.24 -35.10
C PRO A 133 21.88 40.07 -36.33
N SER A 134 21.20 41.20 -36.14
CA SER A 134 20.85 42.14 -37.23
C SER A 134 22.05 42.74 -37.96
N GLU A 135 23.24 42.62 -37.40
CA GLU A 135 24.48 43.21 -37.94
C GLU A 135 25.35 42.22 -38.70
N GLY A 136 25.03 40.92 -38.73
CA GLY A 136 25.93 39.98 -39.37
C GLY A 136 25.48 38.52 -39.40
N PHE A 137 26.47 37.64 -39.45
CA PHE A 137 26.28 36.20 -39.59
C PHE A 137 25.85 35.53 -38.29
N ALA A 138 25.34 34.30 -38.40
CA ALA A 138 24.95 33.50 -37.27
C ALA A 138 26.09 33.37 -36.24
N LEU A 139 25.71 33.41 -34.96
CA LEU A 139 26.66 33.32 -33.85
C LEU A 139 27.17 31.91 -33.67
N ASP A 140 28.43 31.78 -33.31
CA ASP A 140 29.04 30.49 -32.99
C ASP A 140 28.53 29.99 -31.64
N ARG A 141 28.08 28.71 -31.65
CA ARG A 141 27.66 28.04 -30.44
C ARG A 141 28.86 27.60 -29.61
N GLN A 142 28.87 27.92 -28.33
CA GLN A 142 29.88 27.41 -27.40
C GLN A 142 29.53 26.00 -26.93
N PRO A 143 30.52 25.10 -26.79
CA PRO A 143 30.24 23.74 -26.36
C PRO A 143 29.72 23.73 -24.92
N SER A 144 28.51 23.25 -24.76
CA SER A 144 27.86 23.02 -23.47
C SER A 144 26.95 21.81 -23.58
N ALA A 145 26.93 20.97 -22.54
CA ALA A 145 26.08 19.78 -22.50
C ALA A 145 24.64 20.13 -22.06
N ASP A 146 24.50 21.17 -21.26
CA ASP A 146 23.24 21.44 -20.54
C ASP A 146 22.48 22.65 -21.09
N ALA A 147 23.04 23.39 -22.08
CA ALA A 147 22.41 24.59 -22.63
C ALA A 147 22.96 24.92 -24.02
N ASP A 148 22.15 25.64 -24.81
CA ASP A 148 22.64 26.33 -26.01
C ASP A 148 23.23 27.65 -25.54
N VAL A 149 24.54 27.83 -25.75
CA VAL A 149 25.28 29.01 -25.29
C VAL A 149 25.89 29.72 -26.48
N PHE A 150 25.60 31.02 -26.61
CA PHE A 150 26.12 31.86 -27.67
C PHE A 150 26.78 33.11 -27.04
N ARG A 151 28.01 33.41 -27.45
CA ARG A 151 28.72 34.60 -26.96
C ARG A 151 28.40 35.79 -27.85
N ILE A 152 28.08 36.92 -27.25
CA ILE A 152 27.83 38.17 -27.91
C ILE A 152 28.70 39.28 -27.31
N THR A 153 29.11 40.21 -28.16
CA THR A 153 29.84 41.42 -27.75
C THR A 153 29.01 42.62 -28.20
N LEU A 154 28.64 43.46 -27.24
CA LEU A 154 27.79 44.62 -27.46
C LEU A 154 28.63 45.90 -27.38
N ASN A 155 28.73 46.65 -28.49
CA ASN A 155 29.46 47.91 -28.56
C ASN A 155 28.71 49.03 -27.81
N PRO A 156 29.41 50.05 -27.33
CA PRO A 156 28.76 51.20 -26.66
C PRO A 156 27.67 51.81 -27.52
N GLY A 157 26.50 52.04 -26.90
CA GLY A 157 25.33 52.66 -27.55
C GLY A 157 24.66 51.81 -28.61
N SER A 158 25.04 50.54 -28.82
CA SER A 158 24.47 49.68 -29.85
C SER A 158 23.14 49.09 -29.40
N VAL A 159 22.23 48.91 -30.37
CA VAL A 159 20.96 48.16 -30.20
C VAL A 159 20.98 47.09 -31.28
N ILE A 160 21.00 45.83 -30.86
CA ILE A 160 21.08 44.68 -31.77
C ILE A 160 19.83 43.84 -31.62
N THR A 161 19.19 43.55 -32.74
CA THR A 161 18.05 42.60 -32.79
C THR A 161 18.61 41.22 -33.16
N PHE A 162 18.26 40.22 -32.36
CA PHE A 162 18.63 38.82 -32.56
C PHE A 162 17.42 38.03 -33.04
N VAL A 163 17.65 37.18 -34.03
CA VAL A 163 16.65 36.27 -34.57
C VAL A 163 17.20 34.87 -34.38
N ALA A 164 16.53 34.11 -33.52
CA ALA A 164 16.89 32.72 -33.18
C ALA A 164 15.99 31.76 -33.92
N GLU A 165 16.56 30.80 -34.60
CA GLU A 165 15.88 29.67 -35.20
C GLU A 165 15.73 28.60 -34.12
N LEU A 166 14.49 28.10 -33.91
CA LEU A 166 14.21 27.13 -32.84
C LEU A 166 14.31 25.69 -33.35
N SER A 167 14.95 24.85 -32.56
CA SER A 167 15.00 23.39 -32.79
C SER A 167 13.75 22.67 -32.30
N SER A 168 12.94 23.33 -31.46
CA SER A 168 11.71 22.78 -30.91
C SER A 168 10.64 23.86 -30.89
N HIS A 169 9.37 23.43 -30.80
CA HIS A 169 8.23 24.36 -30.74
C HIS A 169 8.16 25.17 -29.43
N ASN A 170 8.97 24.81 -28.44
CA ASN A 170 9.00 25.45 -27.13
C ASN A 170 10.35 26.04 -26.81
N LEU A 171 10.37 27.34 -26.47
CA LEU A 171 11.51 28.02 -25.86
C LEU A 171 11.07 28.44 -24.44
N PRO A 172 11.24 27.55 -23.45
CA PRO A 172 10.69 27.84 -22.12
C PRO A 172 11.41 29.00 -21.42
N GLN A 173 12.72 29.10 -21.60
CA GLN A 173 13.51 30.17 -20.97
C GLN A 173 14.71 30.54 -21.80
N LEU A 174 15.06 31.82 -21.76
CA LEU A 174 16.24 32.41 -22.41
C LEU A 174 16.85 33.43 -21.47
N TYR A 175 18.14 33.32 -21.21
CA TYR A 175 18.85 34.16 -20.26
C TYR A 175 20.00 34.86 -20.93
N LEU A 176 20.31 36.06 -20.44
CA LEU A 176 21.54 36.81 -20.77
C LEU A 176 22.41 36.83 -19.53
N TRP A 177 23.56 36.18 -19.60
CA TRP A 177 24.49 36.02 -18.47
C TRP A 177 25.79 36.80 -18.70
N GLU A 178 26.36 37.32 -17.62
CA GLU A 178 27.74 37.70 -17.57
C GLU A 178 28.63 36.44 -17.64
N PRO A 179 29.71 36.40 -18.47
CA PRO A 179 30.47 35.16 -18.65
C PRO A 179 31.06 34.55 -17.36
N GLU A 180 31.60 35.36 -16.46
CA GLU A 180 32.18 34.86 -15.20
C GLU A 180 31.07 34.39 -14.24
N ALA A 181 29.96 35.13 -14.13
CA ALA A 181 28.82 34.73 -13.31
C ALA A 181 28.21 33.41 -13.80
N TYR A 182 28.10 33.20 -15.11
CA TYR A 182 27.64 31.95 -15.72
C TYR A 182 28.57 30.77 -15.35
N LYS A 183 29.87 30.99 -15.47
CA LYS A 183 30.88 29.98 -15.12
C LYS A 183 30.82 29.60 -13.65
N ASP A 184 30.66 30.57 -12.76
CA ASP A 184 30.50 30.33 -11.31
C ASP A 184 29.20 29.55 -11.00
N MET A 185 28.12 29.89 -11.68
CA MET A 185 26.84 29.19 -11.55
C MET A 185 26.99 27.73 -12.00
N VAL A 186 27.61 27.46 -13.16
CA VAL A 186 27.85 26.12 -13.69
C VAL A 186 28.73 25.30 -12.73
N ASN A 187 29.78 25.91 -12.17
CA ASN A 187 30.66 25.25 -11.21
C ASN A 187 29.92 24.88 -9.92
N SER A 188 29.08 25.78 -9.40
CA SER A 188 28.27 25.55 -8.19
C SER A 188 27.28 24.41 -8.41
N TYR A 189 26.62 24.39 -9.56
CA TYR A 189 25.70 23.28 -9.91
C TYR A 189 26.44 21.96 -10.05
N THR A 190 27.63 21.98 -10.66
CA THR A 190 28.46 20.78 -10.84
C THR A 190 28.85 20.19 -9.47
N LEU A 191 29.28 21.05 -8.54
CA LEU A 191 29.61 20.65 -7.17
C LEU A 191 28.39 20.05 -6.46
N TYR A 192 27.24 20.73 -6.50
CA TYR A 192 26.01 20.29 -5.91
C TYR A 192 25.58 18.91 -6.48
N ARG A 193 25.58 18.77 -7.80
CA ARG A 193 25.26 17.51 -8.49
C ARG A 193 26.20 16.38 -8.06
N GLY A 194 27.51 16.68 -7.94
CA GLY A 194 28.51 15.71 -7.47
C GLY A 194 28.26 15.22 -6.05
N ILE A 195 27.90 16.14 -5.14
CA ILE A 195 27.57 15.81 -3.75
C ILE A 195 26.34 14.90 -3.71
N LEU A 196 25.27 15.24 -4.43
CA LEU A 196 24.05 14.43 -4.46
C LEU A 196 24.30 13.02 -5.03
N LEU A 197 25.08 12.93 -6.11
CA LEU A 197 25.46 11.64 -6.71
C LEU A 197 26.27 10.80 -5.72
N GLY A 198 27.23 11.43 -5.01
CA GLY A 198 28.05 10.75 -4.01
C GLY A 198 27.20 10.19 -2.87
N ILE A 199 26.33 11.01 -2.29
CA ILE A 199 25.43 10.60 -1.18
C ILE A 199 24.52 9.48 -1.66
N SER A 200 23.87 9.64 -2.81
CA SER A 200 22.95 8.66 -3.39
C SER A 200 23.65 7.33 -3.69
N GLY A 201 24.87 7.38 -4.26
CA GLY A 201 25.66 6.20 -4.56
C GLY A 201 26.10 5.45 -3.31
N LEU A 202 26.60 6.18 -2.30
CA LEU A 202 26.98 5.58 -1.01
C LEU A 202 25.79 4.93 -0.33
N LEU A 203 24.62 5.58 -0.37
CA LEU A 203 23.39 5.05 0.23
C LEU A 203 22.94 3.77 -0.49
N ALA A 204 22.97 3.75 -1.82
CA ALA A 204 22.60 2.57 -2.61
C ALA A 204 23.54 1.38 -2.31
N LEU A 205 24.85 1.64 -2.27
CA LEU A 205 25.86 0.64 -1.90
C LEU A 205 25.65 0.12 -0.47
N PHE A 206 25.44 1.02 0.48
CA PHE A 206 25.22 0.67 1.89
C PHE A 206 24.01 -0.25 2.05
N LEU A 207 22.88 0.09 1.41
CA LEU A 207 21.66 -0.73 1.48
C LEU A 207 21.86 -2.09 0.79
N THR A 208 22.68 -2.14 -0.27
CA THR A 208 23.03 -3.40 -0.95
C THR A 208 23.88 -4.28 -0.04
N ILE A 209 24.85 -3.71 0.67
CA ILE A 209 25.69 -4.45 1.63
C ILE A 209 24.81 -5.01 2.76
N LEU A 210 23.87 -4.22 3.27
CA LEU A 210 22.92 -4.67 4.28
C LEU A 210 22.06 -5.85 3.79
N PHE A 211 21.65 -5.82 2.52
CA PHE A 211 20.92 -6.95 1.92
C PHE A 211 21.76 -8.23 1.93
N VAL A 212 23.04 -8.13 1.50
CA VAL A 212 23.92 -9.30 1.45
C VAL A 212 24.16 -9.88 2.85
N VAL A 213 24.29 -9.02 3.87
CA VAL A 213 24.58 -9.43 5.25
C VAL A 213 23.34 -9.98 5.96
N LYS A 214 22.17 -9.38 5.77
CA LYS A 214 20.96 -9.70 6.55
C LYS A 214 19.97 -10.63 5.86
N GLY A 215 19.94 -10.66 4.54
CA GLY A 215 19.16 -11.63 3.75
C GLY A 215 17.63 -11.53 3.82
N THR A 216 17.06 -10.47 4.41
CA THR A 216 15.60 -10.29 4.44
C THR A 216 15.11 -9.54 3.20
N SER A 217 13.86 -9.77 2.79
CA SER A 217 13.26 -9.17 1.58
C SER A 217 13.17 -7.65 1.62
N LEU A 218 13.20 -7.07 2.82
CA LEU A 218 13.06 -5.63 3.03
C LEU A 218 14.25 -4.84 2.46
N PHE A 219 15.47 -5.34 2.66
CA PHE A 219 16.68 -4.66 2.19
C PHE A 219 16.81 -4.64 0.66
N PRO A 220 16.54 -5.72 -0.10
CA PRO A 220 16.61 -5.64 -1.56
C PRO A 220 15.56 -4.68 -2.14
N ALA A 221 14.37 -4.57 -1.56
CA ALA A 221 13.36 -3.60 -2.02
C ALA A 221 13.82 -2.15 -1.79
N THR A 222 14.41 -1.88 -0.62
CA THR A 222 14.95 -0.55 -0.29
C THR A 222 16.19 -0.22 -1.14
N ALA A 223 17.06 -1.20 -1.35
CA ALA A 223 18.23 -1.05 -2.22
C ALA A 223 17.80 -0.78 -3.68
N ALA A 224 16.80 -1.50 -4.18
CA ALA A 224 16.26 -1.29 -5.52
C ALA A 224 15.73 0.15 -5.70
N LEU A 225 15.02 0.67 -4.69
CA LEU A 225 14.55 2.06 -4.69
C LEU A 225 15.74 3.04 -4.72
N ALA A 226 16.76 2.80 -3.91
CA ALA A 226 17.97 3.66 -3.88
C ALA A 226 18.71 3.63 -5.22
N TRP A 227 18.88 2.46 -5.84
CA TRP A 227 19.48 2.32 -7.17
C TRP A 227 18.64 2.99 -8.26
N ALA A 228 17.31 2.91 -8.17
CA ALA A 228 16.41 3.58 -9.13
C ALA A 228 16.52 5.11 -9.00
N VAL A 229 16.61 5.66 -7.78
CA VAL A 229 16.83 7.09 -7.54
C VAL A 229 18.21 7.50 -8.06
N LEU A 230 19.25 6.74 -7.77
CA LEU A 230 20.60 7.03 -8.28
C LEU A 230 20.61 7.04 -9.83
N ALA A 231 20.00 6.05 -10.46
CA ALA A 231 19.92 5.98 -11.92
C ALA A 231 19.17 7.20 -12.49
N TYR A 232 18.03 7.57 -11.87
CA TYR A 232 17.26 8.73 -12.28
C TYR A 232 18.10 10.01 -12.19
N ILE A 233 18.82 10.22 -11.07
CA ILE A 233 19.66 11.40 -10.85
C ILE A 233 20.86 11.40 -11.82
N CYS A 234 21.46 10.24 -12.10
CA CYS A 234 22.56 10.13 -13.09
C CYS A 234 22.10 10.57 -14.48
N VAL A 235 20.89 10.21 -14.87
CA VAL A 235 20.31 10.62 -16.16
C VAL A 235 19.93 12.11 -16.12
N ASP A 236 19.25 12.54 -15.06
CA ASP A 236 18.76 13.92 -14.89
C ASP A 236 19.92 14.94 -14.90
N PHE A 237 21.06 14.59 -14.32
CA PHE A 237 22.23 15.45 -14.24
C PHE A 237 23.16 15.31 -15.46
N GLY A 238 22.79 14.51 -16.46
CA GLY A 238 23.61 14.30 -17.66
C GLY A 238 24.87 13.49 -17.44
N PHE A 239 25.07 12.92 -16.24
CA PHE A 239 26.25 12.11 -15.91
C PHE A 239 26.28 10.83 -16.74
N TRP A 240 25.12 10.22 -16.94
CA TRP A 240 24.95 8.99 -17.72
C TRP A 240 25.40 9.18 -19.18
N ASN A 241 25.07 10.34 -19.77
CA ASN A 241 25.45 10.68 -21.15
C ASN A 241 26.97 10.76 -21.31
N LYS A 242 27.64 11.35 -20.32
CA LYS A 242 29.11 11.45 -20.31
C LYS A 242 29.78 10.08 -20.14
N LEU A 243 29.22 9.22 -19.31
CA LEU A 243 29.80 7.92 -19.01
C LEU A 243 29.61 6.92 -20.18
N MET A 244 28.43 6.92 -20.81
CA MET A 244 28.07 5.94 -21.85
C MET A 244 28.15 6.51 -23.27
N GLN A 245 28.52 7.78 -23.45
CA GLN A 245 28.63 8.48 -24.76
C GLN A 245 27.34 8.33 -25.57
N ILE A 246 26.18 8.57 -24.92
CA ILE A 246 24.86 8.40 -25.52
C ILE A 246 24.63 9.44 -26.62
N THR A 247 24.11 9.01 -27.75
CA THR A 247 23.67 9.89 -28.81
C THR A 247 22.50 10.77 -28.37
N PRO A 248 22.46 12.05 -28.80
CA PRO A 248 21.43 13.00 -28.31
C PRO A 248 19.97 12.50 -28.44
N GLY A 249 19.66 11.68 -29.42
CA GLY A 249 18.30 11.15 -29.60
C GLY A 249 17.88 10.10 -28.57
N ASN A 250 18.83 9.47 -27.89
CA ASN A 250 18.54 8.36 -26.97
C ASN A 250 18.42 8.79 -25.50
N GLU A 251 18.65 10.05 -25.19
CA GLU A 251 18.57 10.57 -23.81
C GLU A 251 17.17 10.38 -23.22
N GLN A 252 16.14 10.64 -24.00
CA GLN A 252 14.75 10.53 -23.58
C GLN A 252 14.37 9.09 -23.24
N ILE A 253 14.94 8.10 -23.94
CA ILE A 253 14.70 6.66 -23.66
C ILE A 253 15.24 6.32 -22.26
N TRP A 254 16.48 6.73 -21.94
CA TRP A 254 17.07 6.47 -20.62
C TRP A 254 16.29 7.16 -19.51
N ARG A 255 15.84 8.40 -19.78
CA ARG A 255 15.02 9.13 -18.81
C ARG A 255 13.70 8.43 -18.53
N ALA A 256 12.96 8.06 -19.57
CA ALA A 256 11.70 7.33 -19.43
C ALA A 256 11.91 6.01 -18.70
N GLY A 257 12.97 5.27 -19.04
CA GLY A 257 13.33 4.01 -18.38
C GLY A 257 13.58 4.18 -16.88
N THR A 258 14.31 5.23 -16.49
CA THR A 258 14.58 5.48 -15.07
C THR A 258 13.32 5.95 -14.31
N GLU A 259 12.42 6.71 -14.94
CA GLU A 259 11.14 7.11 -14.33
C GLU A 259 10.24 5.89 -14.11
N VAL A 260 10.20 4.95 -15.08
CA VAL A 260 9.48 3.68 -14.94
C VAL A 260 10.08 2.83 -13.82
N ALA A 261 11.42 2.72 -13.76
CA ALA A 261 12.13 1.97 -12.71
C ALA A 261 11.86 2.56 -11.33
N LEU A 262 11.81 3.89 -11.22
CA LEU A 262 11.50 4.60 -9.98
C LEU A 262 10.06 4.29 -9.51
N ALA A 263 9.10 4.35 -10.44
CA ALA A 263 7.70 4.02 -10.12
C ALA A 263 7.56 2.57 -9.67
N ALA A 264 8.21 1.62 -10.37
CA ALA A 264 8.16 0.20 -10.04
C ALA A 264 8.81 -0.09 -8.68
N SER A 265 9.99 0.49 -8.42
CA SER A 265 10.72 0.28 -7.16
C SER A 265 9.94 0.83 -5.97
N LEU A 266 9.21 1.94 -6.13
CA LEU A 266 8.38 2.50 -5.07
C LEU A 266 7.18 1.58 -4.74
N VAL A 267 6.54 0.99 -5.74
CA VAL A 267 5.45 -0.01 -5.54
C VAL A 267 6.01 -1.23 -4.80
N ILE A 268 7.15 -1.77 -5.25
CA ILE A 268 7.81 -2.93 -4.63
C ILE A 268 8.17 -2.61 -3.17
N PHE A 269 8.74 -1.44 -2.92
CA PHE A 269 9.13 -1.00 -1.58
C PHE A 269 7.90 -0.93 -0.66
N LEU A 270 6.84 -0.24 -1.08
CA LEU A 270 5.62 -0.06 -0.28
C LEU A 270 4.99 -1.42 0.06
N PHE A 271 4.87 -2.29 -0.94
CA PHE A 271 4.30 -3.64 -0.78
C PHE A 271 5.12 -4.47 0.21
N THR A 272 6.45 -4.48 0.03
CA THR A 272 7.37 -5.30 0.85
C THR A 272 7.48 -4.74 2.28
N TYR A 273 7.62 -3.43 2.43
CA TYR A 273 7.80 -2.79 3.75
C TYR A 273 6.56 -2.98 4.64
N LEU A 274 5.37 -2.75 4.10
CA LEU A 274 4.11 -2.91 4.85
C LEU A 274 3.63 -4.35 4.92
N ASN A 275 4.30 -5.27 4.19
CA ASN A 275 3.96 -6.71 4.16
C ASN A 275 2.49 -6.92 3.77
N LEU A 276 2.06 -6.26 2.70
CA LEU A 276 0.64 -6.13 2.32
C LEU A 276 -0.02 -7.47 1.98
N ASN A 277 0.75 -8.49 1.58
CA ASN A 277 0.25 -9.83 1.29
C ASN A 277 -0.43 -10.49 2.51
N ARG A 278 -0.08 -10.08 3.72
CA ARG A 278 -0.68 -10.62 4.96
C ARG A 278 -2.07 -10.08 5.25
N TRP A 279 -2.37 -8.88 4.75
CA TRP A 279 -3.66 -8.22 5.04
C TRP A 279 -4.78 -8.71 4.15
N HIS A 280 -4.48 -8.88 2.85
CA HIS A 280 -5.46 -9.39 1.89
C HIS A 280 -4.78 -9.82 0.59
N ASP A 281 -5.23 -10.92 -0.01
CA ASP A 281 -4.66 -11.43 -1.27
C ASP A 281 -4.81 -10.43 -2.44
N HIS A 282 -5.85 -9.60 -2.40
CA HIS A 282 -6.09 -8.58 -3.44
C HIS A 282 -4.92 -7.59 -3.56
N PHE A 283 -4.21 -7.28 -2.46
CA PHE A 283 -3.02 -6.44 -2.52
C PHE A 283 -1.91 -7.09 -3.35
N SER A 284 -1.74 -8.41 -3.24
CA SER A 284 -0.76 -9.16 -4.04
C SER A 284 -1.12 -9.12 -5.52
N TYR A 285 -2.38 -9.41 -5.87
CA TYR A 285 -2.82 -9.38 -7.26
C TYR A 285 -2.69 -7.96 -7.84
N GLY A 286 -3.08 -6.94 -7.08
CA GLY A 286 -2.97 -5.55 -7.49
C GLY A 286 -1.53 -5.13 -7.73
N ALA A 287 -0.62 -5.44 -6.80
CA ALA A 287 0.80 -5.10 -6.92
C ALA A 287 1.45 -5.82 -8.11
N VAL A 288 1.20 -7.11 -8.29
CA VAL A 288 1.75 -7.89 -9.40
C VAL A 288 1.26 -7.33 -10.74
N THR A 289 -0.04 -7.05 -10.86
CA THR A 289 -0.62 -6.47 -12.09
C THR A 289 0.01 -5.10 -12.39
N TRP A 290 0.18 -4.27 -11.37
CA TRP A 290 0.77 -2.93 -11.52
C TRP A 290 2.23 -3.04 -11.98
N ILE A 291 3.03 -3.92 -11.35
CA ILE A 291 4.45 -4.12 -11.70
C ILE A 291 4.56 -4.68 -13.14
N LEU A 292 3.70 -5.63 -13.53
CA LEU A 292 3.66 -6.15 -14.90
C LEU A 292 3.32 -5.05 -15.91
N GLY A 293 2.39 -4.15 -15.56
CA GLY A 293 2.07 -2.97 -16.37
C GLY A 293 3.26 -2.04 -16.54
N LEU A 294 4.01 -1.79 -15.44
CA LEU A 294 5.22 -0.96 -15.49
C LEU A 294 6.36 -1.64 -16.26
N LEU A 295 6.48 -2.96 -16.18
CA LEU A 295 7.45 -3.72 -16.98
C LEU A 295 7.12 -3.61 -18.48
N ALA A 296 5.85 -3.72 -18.84
CA ALA A 296 5.41 -3.49 -20.24
C ALA A 296 5.69 -2.04 -20.67
N LEU A 297 5.49 -1.08 -19.75
CA LEU A 297 5.77 0.34 -20.00
C LEU A 297 7.26 0.59 -20.26
N ALA A 298 8.16 -0.17 -19.64
CA ALA A 298 9.59 -0.11 -19.95
C ALA A 298 9.88 -0.49 -21.42
N GLY A 299 9.09 -1.40 -21.98
CA GLY A 299 9.14 -1.70 -23.42
C GLY A 299 8.65 -0.52 -24.26
N VAL A 300 7.56 0.12 -23.85
CA VAL A 300 7.01 1.31 -24.53
C VAL A 300 8.02 2.47 -24.51
N ALA A 301 8.82 2.59 -23.46
CA ALA A 301 9.83 3.65 -23.32
C ALA A 301 10.86 3.65 -24.47
N VAL A 302 11.09 2.50 -25.10
CA VAL A 302 12.03 2.41 -26.23
C VAL A 302 11.42 3.01 -27.51
N PHE A 303 10.11 2.89 -27.68
CA PHE A 303 9.42 3.32 -28.91
C PHE A 303 8.83 4.72 -28.79
N ASP A 304 8.29 5.04 -27.63
CA ASP A 304 7.64 6.33 -27.36
C ASP A 304 7.99 6.82 -25.94
N PRO A 305 9.19 7.39 -25.74
CA PRO A 305 9.65 7.84 -24.43
C PRO A 305 8.73 8.86 -23.75
N PRO A 306 8.16 9.87 -24.43
CA PRO A 306 7.28 10.83 -23.77
C PRO A 306 6.04 10.20 -23.15
N VAL A 307 5.40 9.26 -23.86
CA VAL A 307 4.21 8.53 -23.36
C VAL A 307 4.58 7.70 -22.13
N ALA A 308 5.68 6.95 -22.22
CA ALA A 308 6.14 6.11 -21.12
C ALA A 308 6.46 6.94 -19.88
N SER A 309 7.14 8.06 -20.05
CA SER A 309 7.49 9.00 -18.98
C SER A 309 6.21 9.57 -18.31
N GLY A 310 5.25 10.02 -19.10
CA GLY A 310 3.98 10.55 -18.59
C GLY A 310 3.19 9.53 -17.77
N ILE A 311 3.07 8.30 -18.28
CA ILE A 311 2.36 7.21 -17.57
C ILE A 311 3.12 6.83 -16.29
N ALA A 312 4.46 6.79 -16.33
CA ALA A 312 5.28 6.50 -15.15
C ALA A 312 5.06 7.54 -14.04
N ARG A 313 4.97 8.83 -14.40
CA ARG A 313 4.70 9.92 -13.45
C ARG A 313 3.31 9.80 -12.84
N ILE A 314 2.30 9.46 -13.63
CA ILE A 314 0.94 9.21 -13.14
C ILE A 314 0.93 7.99 -12.19
N SER A 315 1.62 6.91 -12.58
CA SER A 315 1.77 5.71 -11.75
C SER A 315 2.43 6.02 -10.40
N LEU A 316 3.49 6.82 -10.42
CA LEU A 316 4.19 7.25 -9.20
C LEU A 316 3.24 8.06 -8.30
N ALA A 317 2.49 8.98 -8.87
CA ALA A 317 1.49 9.77 -8.12
C ALA A 317 0.42 8.87 -7.50
N LEU A 318 -0.11 7.92 -8.26
CA LEU A 318 -1.11 6.96 -7.77
C LEU A 318 -0.54 6.10 -6.63
N THR A 319 0.73 5.69 -6.74
CA THR A 319 1.41 4.93 -5.68
C THR A 319 1.54 5.75 -4.40
N VAL A 320 1.91 7.03 -4.52
CA VAL A 320 2.03 7.91 -3.35
C VAL A 320 0.67 8.12 -2.68
N PHE A 321 -0.38 8.42 -3.46
CA PHE A 321 -1.73 8.66 -2.91
C PHE A 321 -2.35 7.39 -2.32
N SER A 322 -2.23 6.25 -3.00
CA SER A 322 -2.71 4.96 -2.45
C SER A 322 -1.92 4.58 -1.20
N GLY A 323 -0.62 4.88 -1.18
CA GLY A 323 0.24 4.68 -0.01
C GLY A 323 -0.22 5.51 1.19
N VAL A 324 -0.61 6.78 0.99
CA VAL A 324 -1.18 7.61 2.07
C VAL A 324 -2.40 6.93 2.68
N ALA A 325 -3.31 6.44 1.83
CA ALA A 325 -4.54 5.77 2.28
C ALA A 325 -4.23 4.47 3.05
N ILE A 326 -3.32 3.65 2.51
CA ILE A 326 -2.92 2.36 3.11
C ILE A 326 -2.21 2.61 4.44
N ILE A 327 -1.22 3.51 4.47
CA ILE A 327 -0.44 3.83 5.67
C ILE A 327 -1.37 4.40 6.75
N GLY A 328 -2.28 5.31 6.40
CA GLY A 328 -3.25 5.87 7.32
C GLY A 328 -4.17 4.80 7.91
N TYR A 329 -4.70 3.93 7.07
CA TYR A 329 -5.55 2.82 7.51
C TYR A 329 -4.82 1.88 8.48
N LEU A 330 -3.58 1.48 8.14
CA LEU A 330 -2.78 0.57 8.96
C LEU A 330 -2.31 1.24 10.25
N ALA A 331 -2.01 2.54 10.22
CA ALA A 331 -1.61 3.30 11.42
C ALA A 331 -2.76 3.39 12.42
N VAL A 332 -4.00 3.62 11.96
CA VAL A 332 -5.20 3.61 12.81
C VAL A 332 -5.42 2.23 13.43
N LYS A 333 -5.06 1.17 12.72
CA LYS A 333 -5.09 -0.22 13.24
C LYS A 333 -3.94 -0.53 14.21
N GLY A 334 -3.03 0.41 14.46
CA GLY A 334 -1.91 0.24 15.39
C GLY A 334 -0.72 -0.52 14.81
N TYR A 335 -0.54 -0.51 13.49
CA TYR A 335 0.57 -1.21 12.85
C TYR A 335 1.84 -0.34 12.88
N ASP A 336 2.81 -0.72 13.70
CA ASP A 336 4.02 0.07 13.99
C ASP A 336 4.81 0.45 12.73
N ARG A 337 4.94 -0.46 11.76
CA ARG A 337 5.65 -0.18 10.51
C ARG A 337 5.00 0.97 9.74
N ALA A 338 3.68 1.01 9.70
CA ALA A 338 2.95 2.08 9.03
C ALA A 338 3.21 3.42 9.72
N VAL A 339 3.20 3.43 11.06
CA VAL A 339 3.47 4.64 11.86
C VAL A 339 4.89 5.16 11.59
N MET A 340 5.88 4.26 11.56
CA MET A 340 7.29 4.63 11.30
C MET A 340 7.49 5.21 9.90
N LEU A 341 6.67 4.82 8.92
CA LEU A 341 6.80 5.26 7.53
C LEU A 341 6.15 6.65 7.29
N ILE A 342 5.30 7.13 8.21
CA ILE A 342 4.56 8.39 8.05
C ILE A 342 5.47 9.57 7.70
N PRO A 343 6.58 9.84 8.41
CA PRO A 343 7.41 11.00 8.09
C PRO A 343 8.00 10.96 6.68
N ALA A 344 8.51 9.79 6.27
CA ALA A 344 9.09 9.61 4.94
C ALA A 344 8.01 9.74 3.86
N TRP A 345 6.81 9.22 4.11
CA TRP A 345 5.72 9.27 3.15
C TRP A 345 5.11 10.67 3.03
N LEU A 346 5.03 11.42 4.13
CA LEU A 346 4.62 12.84 4.10
C LEU A 346 5.60 13.67 3.28
N LEU A 347 6.90 13.43 3.47
CA LEU A 347 7.93 14.11 2.67
C LEU A 347 7.79 13.74 1.19
N THR A 348 7.49 12.48 0.87
CA THR A 348 7.24 12.02 -0.51
C THR A 348 6.01 12.71 -1.11
N LEU A 349 4.96 12.89 -0.33
CA LEU A 349 3.75 13.60 -0.77
C LEU A 349 4.03 15.08 -1.04
N ILE A 350 4.77 15.75 -0.16
CA ILE A 350 5.20 17.16 -0.34
C ILE A 350 6.06 17.27 -1.61
N TRP A 351 7.00 16.35 -1.76
CA TRP A 351 7.86 16.28 -2.95
C TRP A 351 7.03 16.10 -4.24
N LEU A 352 6.04 15.21 -4.21
CA LEU A 352 5.16 14.96 -5.36
C LEU A 352 4.36 16.21 -5.74
N ILE A 353 3.84 16.94 -4.74
CA ILE A 353 3.10 18.20 -4.98
C ILE A 353 4.05 19.24 -5.60
N GLY A 354 5.25 19.37 -5.05
CA GLY A 354 6.28 20.26 -5.60
C GLY A 354 6.67 19.90 -7.04
N ALA A 355 6.85 18.62 -7.32
CA ALA A 355 7.16 18.12 -8.65
C ALA A 355 6.01 18.38 -9.63
N TRP A 356 4.76 18.17 -9.19
CA TRP A 356 3.59 18.48 -10.01
C TRP A 356 3.50 19.98 -10.31
N MET A 357 3.71 20.85 -9.33
CA MET A 357 3.70 22.30 -9.52
C MET A 357 4.81 22.76 -10.47
N ALA A 358 5.98 22.14 -10.39
CA ALA A 358 7.11 22.42 -11.30
C ALA A 358 6.80 21.99 -12.73
N VAL A 359 6.32 20.75 -12.89
CA VAL A 359 6.01 20.17 -14.21
C VAL A 359 4.85 20.94 -14.89
N SER A 360 3.90 21.45 -14.11
CA SER A 360 2.77 22.25 -14.63
C SER A 360 3.12 23.72 -14.88
N GLY A 361 4.33 24.17 -14.49
CA GLY A 361 4.77 25.54 -14.71
C GLY A 361 4.30 26.54 -13.66
N HIS A 362 3.73 26.08 -12.55
CA HIS A 362 3.33 26.97 -11.46
C HIS A 362 4.50 27.42 -10.60
N LEU A 363 5.61 26.66 -10.60
CA LEU A 363 6.86 27.03 -9.97
C LEU A 363 7.89 27.24 -11.07
N ASP A 364 8.24 28.48 -11.32
CA ASP A 364 9.20 28.89 -12.34
C ASP A 364 10.41 29.55 -11.68
N ASN A 365 11.24 28.72 -11.06
CA ASN A 365 12.45 29.18 -10.36
C ASN A 365 13.58 28.16 -10.60
N ASP A 366 14.77 28.64 -10.82
CA ASP A 366 15.98 27.83 -11.09
C ASP A 366 16.34 26.88 -9.94
N ILE A 367 15.95 27.22 -8.71
CA ILE A 367 16.22 26.41 -7.52
C ILE A 367 15.35 25.15 -7.49
N VAL A 368 14.18 25.15 -8.14
CA VAL A 368 13.18 24.07 -8.02
C VAL A 368 13.74 22.72 -8.51
N GLN A 369 14.42 22.70 -9.64
CA GLN A 369 14.99 21.46 -10.19
C GLN A 369 16.02 20.85 -9.23
N SER A 370 16.90 21.70 -8.69
CA SER A 370 17.90 21.25 -7.71
C SER A 370 17.26 20.76 -6.42
N ALA A 371 16.22 21.44 -5.95
CA ALA A 371 15.47 21.09 -4.74
C ALA A 371 14.74 19.74 -4.92
N LEU A 372 14.20 19.47 -6.10
CA LEU A 372 13.52 18.20 -6.39
C LEU A 372 14.51 17.03 -6.38
N GLY A 373 15.68 17.20 -6.99
CA GLY A 373 16.74 16.19 -6.96
C GLY A 373 17.21 15.91 -5.53
N GLY A 374 17.51 16.97 -4.77
CA GLY A 374 17.91 16.86 -3.36
C GLY A 374 16.82 16.24 -2.49
N GLY A 375 15.57 16.62 -2.72
CA GLY A 375 14.41 16.08 -2.01
C GLY A 375 14.25 14.57 -2.22
N LEU A 376 14.47 14.10 -3.43
CA LEU A 376 14.38 12.67 -3.75
C LEU A 376 15.48 11.88 -3.01
N VAL A 377 16.71 12.39 -2.95
CA VAL A 377 17.81 11.78 -2.18
C VAL A 377 17.47 11.76 -0.69
N LEU A 378 16.91 12.86 -0.16
CA LEU A 378 16.50 12.96 1.25
C LEU A 378 15.39 11.95 1.59
N ILE A 379 14.43 11.75 0.70
CA ILE A 379 13.36 10.74 0.87
C ILE A 379 13.98 9.34 1.01
N VAL A 380 14.90 8.97 0.12
CA VAL A 380 15.54 7.64 0.17
C VAL A 380 16.39 7.50 1.42
N LEU A 381 17.07 8.56 1.84
CA LEU A 381 17.86 8.57 3.08
C LEU A 381 16.95 8.35 4.30
N LEU A 382 15.82 9.04 4.36
CA LEU A 382 14.85 8.90 5.46
C LEU A 382 14.20 7.50 5.46
N ILE A 383 13.87 6.97 4.28
CA ILE A 383 13.38 5.60 4.11
C ILE A 383 14.45 4.61 4.60
N GLY A 384 15.70 4.77 4.17
CA GLY A 384 16.81 3.92 4.60
C GLY A 384 17.02 3.95 6.11
N PHE A 385 16.93 5.13 6.71
CA PHE A 385 16.98 5.30 8.17
C PHE A 385 15.83 4.57 8.85
N THR A 386 14.60 4.73 8.34
CA THR A 386 13.41 4.06 8.89
C THR A 386 13.54 2.54 8.82
N VAL A 387 14.02 2.01 7.69
CA VAL A 387 14.26 0.57 7.50
C VAL A 387 15.34 0.10 8.46
N MET A 388 16.42 0.85 8.60
CA MET A 388 17.52 0.51 9.52
C MET A 388 17.05 0.54 10.97
N GLN A 389 16.34 1.58 11.39
CA GLN A 389 15.78 1.68 12.72
C GLN A 389 14.88 0.47 13.03
N HIS A 390 14.01 0.10 12.08
CA HIS A 390 13.15 -1.08 12.21
C HIS A 390 13.96 -2.37 12.31
N ALA A 391 15.00 -2.53 11.49
CA ALA A 391 15.84 -3.74 11.45
C ALA A 391 16.68 -3.93 12.71
N PHE A 392 17.11 -2.84 13.36
CA PHE A 392 17.98 -2.89 14.52
C PHE A 392 17.25 -2.68 15.87
N ALA A 393 15.96 -2.35 15.85
CA ALA A 393 15.15 -2.18 17.07
C ALA A 393 15.01 -3.49 17.88
N GLY A 394 15.24 -4.64 17.25
CA GLY A 394 15.14 -5.96 17.86
C GLY A 394 16.41 -6.52 18.51
N GLY A 395 17.44 -5.73 18.69
CA GLY A 395 18.66 -6.02 19.47
C GLY A 395 19.29 -7.42 19.36
N GLY A 396 20.46 -7.47 18.82
CA GLY A 396 21.20 -8.63 18.39
C GLY A 396 21.63 -9.69 19.42
N LEU A 397 20.74 -10.57 19.85
CA LEU A 397 21.12 -11.70 20.71
C LEU A 397 20.46 -13.04 20.31
N GLN A 398 20.14 -13.25 19.04
CA GLN A 398 19.24 -14.36 18.74
C GLN A 398 19.78 -15.49 17.84
N GLN A 399 21.04 -15.48 17.46
CA GLN A 399 21.61 -16.65 16.80
C GLN A 399 21.71 -17.87 17.74
N GLY A 400 21.82 -17.61 19.06
CA GLY A 400 21.79 -18.67 20.07
C GLY A 400 20.40 -19.25 20.34
N LEU A 401 19.35 -18.41 20.21
CA LEU A 401 17.97 -18.84 20.48
C LEU A 401 17.42 -19.82 19.45
N LEU A 402 17.86 -19.70 18.18
CA LEU A 402 17.46 -20.65 17.13
C LEU A 402 17.94 -22.09 17.47
N SER A 403 19.16 -22.22 17.92
CA SER A 403 19.71 -23.55 18.29
C SER A 403 19.05 -24.12 19.54
N ASP A 404 18.70 -23.28 20.51
CA ASP A 404 18.02 -23.72 21.73
C ASP A 404 16.56 -24.08 21.46
N MET A 405 15.87 -23.31 20.62
CA MET A 405 14.50 -23.65 20.19
C MET A 405 14.48 -24.93 19.36
N GLU A 406 15.42 -25.12 18.48
CA GLU A 406 15.56 -26.37 17.71
C GLU A 406 15.81 -27.56 18.64
N ARG A 407 16.66 -27.41 19.65
CA ARG A 407 16.91 -28.45 20.68
C ARG A 407 15.66 -28.74 21.49
N GLN A 408 14.91 -27.70 21.88
CA GLN A 408 13.65 -27.87 22.60
C GLN A 408 12.59 -28.56 21.73
N ALA A 409 12.53 -28.18 20.44
CA ALA A 409 11.62 -28.82 19.48
C ALA A 409 11.98 -30.31 19.30
N LEU A 410 13.26 -30.66 19.22
CA LEU A 410 13.73 -32.03 19.10
C LEU A 410 13.42 -32.85 20.38
N ALA A 411 13.51 -32.23 21.56
CA ALA A 411 13.12 -32.86 22.82
C ALA A 411 11.61 -33.15 22.86
N VAL A 412 10.80 -32.28 22.27
CA VAL A 412 9.34 -32.42 22.21
C VAL A 412 8.92 -33.50 21.19
N ILE A 413 9.62 -33.65 20.07
CA ILE A 413 9.42 -34.78 19.14
C ILE A 413 9.58 -36.11 19.87
N GLY A 414 10.54 -36.20 20.80
CA GLY A 414 10.76 -37.38 21.65
C GLY A 414 9.59 -37.66 22.60
N ALA A 415 8.76 -36.66 22.91
CA ALA A 415 7.55 -36.81 23.73
C ALA A 415 6.32 -37.21 22.92
N GLY A 416 6.41 -37.30 21.59
CA GLY A 416 5.30 -37.71 20.72
C GLY A 416 4.41 -36.57 20.21
N ASP A 417 4.75 -35.31 20.53
CA ASP A 417 4.01 -34.14 20.04
C ASP A 417 4.47 -33.75 18.63
N ILE A 418 3.61 -33.09 17.89
CA ILE A 418 3.90 -32.59 16.54
C ILE A 418 4.62 -31.24 16.68
N VAL A 419 5.82 -31.11 16.12
CA VAL A 419 6.51 -29.81 16.00
C VAL A 419 5.84 -29.02 14.89
N TRP A 420 5.47 -27.78 15.19
CA TRP A 420 4.88 -26.81 14.27
C TRP A 420 5.90 -25.70 14.06
N ASP A 421 6.28 -25.48 12.79
CA ASP A 421 7.34 -24.56 12.41
C ASP A 421 6.85 -23.72 11.23
N TRP A 422 6.71 -22.41 11.43
CA TRP A 422 6.28 -21.47 10.41
C TRP A 422 7.42 -20.52 10.04
N ASP A 423 7.96 -20.68 8.84
CA ASP A 423 8.90 -19.76 8.20
C ASP A 423 8.08 -18.57 7.69
N VAL A 424 8.16 -17.45 8.38
CA VAL A 424 7.31 -16.28 8.13
C VAL A 424 7.66 -15.60 6.80
N PRO A 425 8.95 -15.32 6.48
CA PRO A 425 9.30 -14.71 5.20
C PRO A 425 8.86 -15.50 3.96
N ARG A 426 8.88 -16.84 4.05
CA ARG A 426 8.48 -17.70 2.95
C ARG A 426 7.01 -18.11 3.02
N ASP A 427 6.32 -17.70 4.07
CA ASP A 427 4.95 -18.13 4.42
C ASP A 427 4.79 -19.64 4.27
N ARG A 428 5.66 -20.40 4.94
CA ARG A 428 5.66 -21.85 4.85
C ARG A 428 5.59 -22.49 6.23
N VAL A 429 4.51 -23.21 6.48
CA VAL A 429 4.34 -24.03 7.68
C VAL A 429 4.83 -25.45 7.38
N VAL A 430 5.59 -26.01 8.30
CA VAL A 430 6.05 -27.42 8.26
C VAL A 430 5.69 -28.04 9.61
N THR A 431 5.10 -29.22 9.59
CA THR A 431 4.84 -30.02 10.80
C THR A 431 5.67 -31.31 10.76
N THR A 432 6.23 -31.68 11.92
CA THR A 432 7.04 -32.89 12.05
C THR A 432 6.60 -33.64 13.33
N PRO A 433 6.03 -34.85 13.21
CA PRO A 433 5.58 -35.52 11.99
C PRO A 433 4.51 -34.74 11.23
N ASP A 434 4.33 -35.07 9.94
CA ASP A 434 3.32 -34.38 9.11
C ASP A 434 1.91 -34.61 9.66
N ILE A 435 1.22 -33.53 10.01
CA ILE A 435 -0.12 -33.54 10.55
C ILE A 435 -1.13 -34.19 9.57
N ALA A 436 -0.88 -34.09 8.28
CA ALA A 436 -1.74 -34.71 7.25
C ALA A 436 -1.89 -36.22 7.47
N ASN A 437 -0.85 -36.88 7.96
CA ASN A 437 -0.89 -38.32 8.29
C ASN A 437 -1.87 -38.62 9.42
N TYR A 438 -1.96 -37.74 10.41
CA TYR A 438 -2.88 -37.89 11.56
C TYR A 438 -4.34 -37.56 11.20
N LEU A 439 -4.52 -36.69 10.21
CA LEU A 439 -5.85 -36.32 9.73
C LEU A 439 -6.35 -37.24 8.61
N GLY A 440 -5.51 -38.16 8.12
CA GLY A 440 -5.84 -39.04 7.02
C GLY A 440 -5.99 -38.31 5.69
N ASN A 441 -5.40 -37.12 5.55
CA ASN A 441 -5.63 -36.22 4.42
C ASN A 441 -4.34 -36.01 3.62
N THR A 442 -4.05 -36.92 2.72
CA THR A 442 -2.87 -36.84 1.86
C THR A 442 -3.03 -35.83 0.73
N ALA A 443 -4.24 -35.33 0.46
CA ALA A 443 -4.53 -34.43 -0.64
C ALA A 443 -4.54 -32.94 -0.24
N SER A 444 -4.47 -32.63 1.05
CA SER A 444 -4.53 -31.24 1.52
C SER A 444 -3.15 -30.76 1.97
N PRO A 445 -2.58 -29.75 1.30
CA PRO A 445 -1.23 -29.28 1.63
C PRO A 445 -1.24 -28.39 2.87
N LEU A 446 -1.36 -28.99 4.05
CA LEU A 446 -1.17 -28.27 5.32
C LEU A 446 0.31 -27.92 5.54
N GLN A 447 1.20 -28.53 4.79
CA GLN A 447 2.59 -28.10 4.67
C GLN A 447 2.70 -27.07 3.55
N GLY A 448 2.77 -25.78 3.87
CA GLY A 448 2.77 -24.70 2.90
C GLY A 448 2.31 -23.39 3.53
N PRO A 449 1.71 -22.50 2.76
CA PRO A 449 1.24 -21.23 3.30
C PRO A 449 0.28 -21.41 4.47
N VAL A 450 0.44 -20.58 5.51
CA VAL A 450 -0.37 -20.69 6.73
C VAL A 450 -1.87 -20.55 6.44
N ARG A 451 -2.22 -19.81 5.39
CA ARG A 451 -3.62 -19.66 4.93
C ARG A 451 -4.27 -21.00 4.53
N ASN A 452 -3.49 -22.01 4.15
CA ASN A 452 -4.01 -23.34 3.78
C ASN A 452 -4.64 -24.07 4.97
N TRP A 453 -4.35 -23.64 6.20
CA TRP A 453 -4.94 -24.17 7.41
C TRP A 453 -6.39 -23.73 7.61
N LEU A 454 -6.76 -22.54 7.08
CA LEU A 454 -8.09 -21.96 7.31
C LEU A 454 -9.24 -22.83 6.76
N PRO A 455 -9.18 -23.36 5.53
CA PRO A 455 -10.25 -24.24 5.04
C PRO A 455 -10.39 -25.54 5.83
N ALA A 456 -9.29 -26.04 6.42
CA ALA A 456 -9.30 -27.25 7.24
C ALA A 456 -9.82 -27.00 8.64
N MET A 457 -9.87 -25.74 9.11
CA MET A 457 -10.38 -25.36 10.43
C MET A 457 -11.89 -25.23 10.43
N HIS A 458 -12.49 -25.45 11.61
CA HIS A 458 -13.89 -25.14 11.88
C HIS A 458 -14.14 -23.63 11.69
N ALA A 459 -15.29 -23.26 11.14
CA ALA A 459 -15.62 -21.86 10.81
C ALA A 459 -15.41 -20.90 11.99
N ASP A 460 -15.87 -21.28 13.19
CA ASP A 460 -15.75 -20.43 14.39
C ASP A 460 -14.32 -20.16 14.83
N ASP A 461 -13.37 -21.00 14.44
CA ASP A 461 -11.99 -20.92 14.91
C ASP A 461 -11.08 -20.11 13.96
N ARG A 462 -11.51 -19.90 12.71
CA ARG A 462 -10.71 -19.27 11.62
C ARG A 462 -10.28 -17.85 11.94
N ASP A 463 -11.23 -17.00 12.32
CA ASP A 463 -10.97 -15.58 12.57
C ASP A 463 -10.06 -15.40 13.79
N ARG A 464 -10.31 -16.20 14.84
CA ARG A 464 -9.47 -16.17 16.04
C ARG A 464 -8.04 -16.62 15.74
N PHE A 465 -7.88 -17.66 14.91
CA PHE A 465 -6.55 -18.14 14.49
C PHE A 465 -5.80 -17.06 13.72
N ARG A 466 -6.45 -16.45 12.72
CA ARG A 466 -5.87 -15.36 11.92
C ARG A 466 -5.43 -14.19 12.81
N SER A 467 -6.34 -13.71 13.67
CA SER A 467 -6.04 -12.59 14.58
C SER A 467 -4.85 -12.88 15.51
N THR A 468 -4.73 -14.13 15.97
CA THR A 468 -3.63 -14.53 16.84
C THR A 468 -2.28 -14.48 16.09
N LEU A 469 -2.25 -14.95 14.85
CA LEU A 469 -1.04 -14.89 14.02
C LEU A 469 -0.65 -13.44 13.73
N ASP A 470 -1.61 -12.61 13.35
CA ASP A 470 -1.37 -11.19 13.05
C ASP A 470 -0.83 -10.47 14.29
N ALA A 471 -1.43 -10.71 15.46
CA ALA A 471 -1.00 -10.10 16.72
C ALA A 471 0.45 -10.46 17.08
N ILE A 472 0.86 -11.71 16.86
CA ILE A 472 2.25 -12.14 17.13
C ILE A 472 3.23 -11.45 16.18
N LEU A 473 2.87 -11.31 14.93
CA LEU A 473 3.71 -10.67 13.94
C LEU A 473 3.82 -9.16 14.18
N GLU A 474 2.72 -8.53 14.61
CA GLU A 474 2.72 -7.10 14.94
C GLU A 474 3.51 -6.79 16.21
N ASN A 475 3.23 -7.54 17.27
CA ASN A 475 3.85 -7.28 18.59
C ASN A 475 5.28 -7.82 18.69
N ARG A 476 5.66 -8.77 17.82
CA ARG A 476 6.99 -9.39 17.79
C ARG A 476 7.36 -10.08 19.12
N ARG A 477 6.41 -10.28 20.02
CA ARG A 477 6.60 -10.82 21.37
C ARG A 477 5.43 -11.72 21.74
N GLY A 478 5.57 -12.47 22.81
CA GLY A 478 4.51 -13.31 23.35
C GLY A 478 4.62 -14.75 22.90
N ARG A 479 3.48 -15.41 22.92
CA ARG A 479 3.35 -16.81 22.50
C ARG A 479 1.99 -17.04 21.87
N ILE A 480 1.96 -17.92 20.91
CA ILE A 480 0.70 -18.47 20.39
C ILE A 480 0.24 -19.53 21.41
N GLY A 481 -0.96 -19.36 21.93
CA GLY A 481 -1.59 -20.36 22.78
C GLY A 481 -3.04 -20.47 22.37
N GLN A 482 -3.37 -21.43 21.49
CA GLN A 482 -4.69 -21.51 20.91
C GLN A 482 -5.13 -22.95 20.70
N ILE A 483 -6.40 -23.21 20.98
CA ILE A 483 -7.05 -24.50 20.73
C ILE A 483 -8.05 -24.29 19.58
N PHE A 484 -8.01 -25.16 18.58
CA PHE A 484 -8.88 -25.11 17.41
C PHE A 484 -9.18 -26.50 16.88
N ARG A 485 -10.19 -26.60 16.05
CA ARG A 485 -10.67 -27.85 15.45
C ARG A 485 -10.19 -27.97 14.01
N LEU A 486 -9.53 -29.07 13.66
CA LEU A 486 -9.15 -29.43 12.30
C LEU A 486 -10.00 -30.60 11.82
N ARG A 487 -10.48 -30.50 10.60
CA ARG A 487 -11.32 -31.52 9.97
C ARG A 487 -10.43 -32.63 9.40
N ALA A 488 -10.68 -33.86 9.82
CA ALA A 488 -10.06 -35.05 9.26
C ALA A 488 -10.77 -35.51 7.98
N ASN A 489 -10.17 -36.45 7.28
CA ASN A 489 -10.70 -36.98 6.03
C ASN A 489 -12.03 -37.72 6.20
N ASP A 490 -12.31 -38.25 7.39
CA ASP A 490 -13.57 -38.89 7.75
C ASP A 490 -14.71 -37.88 8.02
N GLY A 491 -14.43 -36.57 7.91
CA GLY A 491 -15.37 -35.50 8.13
C GLY A 491 -15.47 -35.03 9.57
N HIS A 492 -14.90 -35.78 10.55
CA HIS A 492 -14.93 -35.42 11.96
C HIS A 492 -13.86 -34.36 12.28
N TYR A 493 -14.13 -33.59 13.33
CA TYR A 493 -13.23 -32.59 13.84
C TYR A 493 -12.40 -33.13 15.00
N HIS A 494 -11.09 -32.92 14.93
CA HIS A 494 -10.14 -33.20 16.00
C HIS A 494 -9.65 -31.91 16.62
N TRP A 495 -9.57 -31.88 17.94
CA TRP A 495 -9.10 -30.71 18.69
C TRP A 495 -7.57 -30.71 18.76
N TYR A 496 -6.96 -29.60 18.38
CA TYR A 496 -5.51 -29.38 18.46
C TYR A 496 -5.20 -28.15 19.29
N ALA A 497 -4.22 -28.25 20.18
CA ALA A 497 -3.66 -27.12 20.93
C ALA A 497 -2.32 -26.74 20.31
N LEU A 498 -2.24 -25.53 19.77
CA LEU A 498 -1.00 -24.95 19.25
C LEU A 498 -0.39 -24.06 20.32
N ARG A 499 0.91 -24.32 20.63
CA ARG A 499 1.70 -23.51 21.54
C ARG A 499 3.01 -23.18 20.82
N ALA A 500 3.18 -21.93 20.38
CA ALA A 500 4.37 -21.54 19.63
C ALA A 500 4.88 -20.18 20.09
N ARG A 501 6.15 -19.90 19.79
CA ARG A 501 6.80 -18.63 20.09
C ARG A 501 7.44 -18.07 18.84
N PRO A 502 7.40 -16.73 18.67
CA PRO A 502 8.13 -16.10 17.58
C PRO A 502 9.63 -16.10 17.84
N VAL A 503 10.39 -16.29 16.77
CA VAL A 503 11.84 -16.11 16.73
C VAL A 503 12.07 -14.83 15.94
N ILE A 504 12.75 -13.88 16.56
CA ILE A 504 13.01 -12.58 15.95
C ILE A 504 14.36 -12.65 15.23
N GLY A 505 14.39 -12.19 13.99
CA GLY A 505 15.62 -12.08 13.23
C GLY A 505 16.47 -10.89 13.67
N SER A 506 17.65 -10.82 13.11
CA SER A 506 18.58 -9.71 13.38
C SER A 506 18.09 -8.35 12.86
N ASP A 507 17.08 -8.37 11.99
CA ASP A 507 16.38 -7.17 11.47
C ASP A 507 15.23 -6.69 12.37
N GLY A 508 14.99 -7.39 13.50
CA GLY A 508 13.90 -7.08 14.42
C GLY A 508 12.54 -7.63 14.01
N GLU A 509 12.47 -8.39 12.91
CA GLU A 509 11.24 -8.98 12.40
C GLU A 509 11.08 -10.43 12.86
N VAL A 510 9.83 -10.91 12.89
CA VAL A 510 9.58 -12.32 13.15
C VAL A 510 9.98 -13.11 11.90
N VAL A 511 11.05 -13.89 12.02
CA VAL A 511 11.55 -14.74 10.94
C VAL A 511 10.94 -16.14 10.99
N ARG A 512 10.53 -16.58 12.19
CA ARG A 512 9.99 -17.93 12.40
C ARG A 512 9.06 -17.94 13.61
N CYS A 513 8.07 -18.85 13.58
CA CYS A 513 7.33 -19.21 14.80
C CYS A 513 7.45 -20.72 14.97
N VAL A 514 8.00 -21.14 16.11
CA VAL A 514 8.25 -22.57 16.39
C VAL A 514 7.54 -22.98 17.67
N GLY A 515 6.94 -24.14 17.65
CA GLY A 515 6.24 -24.68 18.82
C GLY A 515 5.71 -26.08 18.63
N THR A 516 4.72 -26.41 19.44
CA THR A 516 4.12 -27.73 19.47
C THR A 516 2.64 -27.67 19.14
N LEU A 517 2.20 -28.67 18.41
CA LEU A 517 0.80 -28.92 18.09
C LEU A 517 0.42 -30.28 18.70
N VAL A 518 -0.47 -30.25 19.68
CA VAL A 518 -0.85 -31.42 20.46
C VAL A 518 -2.31 -31.77 20.17
N ASN A 519 -2.57 -33.05 19.88
CA ASN A 519 -3.95 -33.53 19.76
C ASN A 519 -4.57 -33.65 21.16
N VAL A 520 -5.57 -32.81 21.45
CA VAL A 520 -6.26 -32.76 22.74
C VAL A 520 -7.69 -33.28 22.63
N THR A 521 -8.01 -34.06 21.60
CA THR A 521 -9.38 -34.55 21.34
C THR A 521 -9.89 -35.40 22.51
N GLU A 522 -9.12 -36.36 22.96
CA GLU A 522 -9.52 -37.23 24.06
C GLU A 522 -9.62 -36.48 25.39
N GLN A 523 -8.71 -35.52 25.59
CA GLN A 523 -8.78 -34.64 26.77
C GLN A 523 -10.05 -33.79 26.74
N LYS A 524 -10.41 -33.21 25.60
CA LYS A 524 -11.65 -32.41 25.46
C LYS A 524 -12.90 -33.29 25.65
N LYS A 525 -12.90 -34.48 25.08
CA LYS A 525 -14.02 -35.45 25.29
C LYS A 525 -14.14 -35.85 26.75
N ALA A 526 -13.01 -36.10 27.42
CA ALA A 526 -13.03 -36.45 28.86
C ALA A 526 -13.52 -35.28 29.71
N GLU A 527 -13.08 -34.06 29.41
CA GLU A 527 -13.54 -32.84 30.08
C GLU A 527 -15.06 -32.65 29.89
N GLU A 528 -15.56 -32.85 28.68
CA GLU A 528 -16.97 -32.76 28.34
C GLU A 528 -17.79 -33.84 29.07
N ARG A 529 -17.27 -35.08 29.13
CA ARG A 529 -17.89 -36.17 29.91
C ARG A 529 -17.92 -35.81 31.40
N LEU A 530 -16.85 -35.35 31.98
CA LEU A 530 -16.78 -34.95 33.39
C LEU A 530 -17.78 -33.83 33.70
N LEU A 531 -17.92 -32.87 32.82
CA LEU A 531 -18.89 -31.78 32.96
C LEU A 531 -20.30 -32.32 32.86
N HIS A 532 -20.57 -33.27 31.94
CA HIS A 532 -21.87 -33.92 31.80
C HIS A 532 -22.21 -34.76 33.06
N ASP A 533 -21.27 -35.59 33.52
CA ASP A 533 -21.45 -36.47 34.67
C ASP A 533 -21.62 -35.70 35.98
N ALA A 534 -21.01 -34.50 36.07
CA ALA A 534 -21.17 -33.63 37.24
C ALA A 534 -22.63 -33.18 37.46
N VAL A 535 -23.45 -33.15 36.41
CA VAL A 535 -24.81 -32.62 36.46
C VAL A 535 -25.88 -33.65 36.03
N HIS A 536 -25.46 -34.87 35.62
CA HIS A 536 -26.40 -35.94 35.23
C HIS A 536 -26.13 -37.23 36.01
N ASP A 537 -27.14 -38.06 36.13
CA ASP A 537 -27.07 -39.40 36.76
C ASP A 537 -26.58 -40.43 35.73
N ASN A 538 -25.48 -41.10 36.02
CA ASN A 538 -24.80 -42.00 35.07
C ASN A 538 -25.64 -43.24 34.68
N LEU A 539 -26.61 -43.68 35.51
CA LEU A 539 -27.43 -44.83 35.18
C LEU A 539 -28.60 -44.44 34.26
N THR A 540 -29.31 -43.38 34.61
CA THR A 540 -30.57 -43.01 33.91
C THR A 540 -30.38 -41.97 32.84
N GLY A 541 -29.24 -41.21 32.84
CA GLY A 541 -29.00 -40.07 31.96
C GLY A 541 -29.84 -38.85 32.32
N LEU A 542 -30.63 -38.89 33.36
CA LEU A 542 -31.43 -37.75 33.80
C LEU A 542 -30.56 -36.71 34.53
N PRO A 543 -30.96 -35.45 34.57
CA PRO A 543 -30.40 -34.48 35.49
C PRO A 543 -30.26 -35.06 36.89
N ASN A 544 -29.12 -34.81 37.52
CA ASN A 544 -28.88 -35.23 38.91
C ASN A 544 -29.45 -34.22 39.92
N ARG A 545 -29.22 -34.45 41.20
CA ARG A 545 -29.68 -33.58 42.29
C ARG A 545 -29.15 -32.12 42.13
N GLU A 546 -27.89 -31.95 41.72
CA GLU A 546 -27.28 -30.64 41.59
C GLU A 546 -27.97 -29.81 40.50
N LEU A 547 -28.15 -30.40 39.32
CA LEU A 547 -28.84 -29.72 38.20
C LEU A 547 -30.33 -29.48 38.53
N PHE A 548 -30.98 -30.39 39.28
CA PHE A 548 -32.36 -30.18 39.73
C PHE A 548 -32.49 -28.96 40.63
N LEU A 549 -31.59 -28.81 41.62
CA LEU A 549 -31.60 -27.68 42.55
C LEU A 549 -31.30 -26.36 41.85
N ASP A 550 -30.37 -26.38 40.90
CA ASP A 550 -30.06 -25.21 40.08
C ASP A 550 -31.28 -24.75 39.27
N ARG A 551 -31.93 -25.68 38.55
CA ARG A 551 -33.14 -25.37 37.78
C ARG A 551 -34.29 -24.89 38.67
N LEU A 552 -34.47 -25.51 39.82
CA LEU A 552 -35.49 -25.09 40.80
C LEU A 552 -35.22 -23.66 41.27
N SER A 553 -33.99 -23.36 41.63
CA SER A 553 -33.59 -22.01 42.05
C SER A 553 -33.81 -20.97 40.94
N SER A 554 -33.47 -21.31 39.72
CA SER A 554 -33.71 -20.46 38.55
C SER A 554 -35.19 -20.20 38.31
N MET A 555 -36.02 -21.23 38.38
CA MET A 555 -37.48 -21.09 38.24
C MET A 555 -38.10 -20.30 39.38
N MET A 556 -37.65 -20.51 40.63
CA MET A 556 -38.10 -19.72 41.78
C MET A 556 -37.78 -18.21 41.60
N ASN A 557 -36.62 -17.91 41.07
CA ASN A 557 -36.24 -16.52 40.79
C ASN A 557 -37.09 -15.90 39.68
N MET A 558 -37.40 -16.67 38.62
CA MET A 558 -38.31 -16.22 37.56
C MET A 558 -39.72 -15.99 38.11
N ALA A 559 -40.22 -16.93 38.93
CA ALA A 559 -41.56 -16.85 39.55
C ALA A 559 -41.74 -15.63 40.46
N ARG A 560 -40.65 -15.10 41.06
CA ARG A 560 -40.70 -13.87 41.84
C ARG A 560 -40.93 -12.63 40.95
N GLY A 561 -40.52 -12.70 39.68
CA GLY A 561 -40.71 -11.61 38.73
C GLY A 561 -41.97 -11.69 37.89
N GLU A 562 -42.57 -12.87 37.78
CA GLU A 562 -43.74 -13.14 36.92
C GLU A 562 -44.88 -13.75 37.76
N SER A 563 -45.98 -13.03 37.87
CA SER A 563 -47.11 -13.43 38.71
C SER A 563 -47.85 -14.71 38.28
N ASN A 564 -47.61 -15.18 37.06
CA ASN A 564 -48.30 -16.34 36.48
C ASN A 564 -47.46 -17.63 36.49
N LEU A 565 -46.22 -17.60 36.97
CA LEU A 565 -45.35 -18.77 36.99
C LEU A 565 -45.37 -19.41 38.40
N HIS A 566 -45.96 -20.57 38.54
CA HIS A 566 -46.07 -21.30 39.81
C HIS A 566 -45.54 -22.73 39.63
N PRO A 567 -44.21 -22.91 39.70
CA PRO A 567 -43.63 -24.26 39.51
C PRO A 567 -44.04 -25.20 40.64
N THR A 568 -44.40 -26.40 40.27
CA THR A 568 -44.76 -27.46 41.22
C THR A 568 -43.64 -28.49 41.26
N VAL A 569 -43.26 -28.88 42.50
CA VAL A 569 -42.23 -29.90 42.72
C VAL A 569 -42.92 -31.24 43.16
N PHE A 570 -42.53 -32.28 42.48
CA PHE A 570 -42.86 -33.63 42.90
C PHE A 570 -41.59 -34.36 43.33
N VAL A 571 -41.68 -35.12 44.43
CA VAL A 571 -40.63 -36.06 44.81
C VAL A 571 -41.27 -37.44 44.79
N ILE A 572 -40.71 -38.33 44.01
CA ILE A 572 -41.20 -39.69 43.81
C ILE A 572 -40.18 -40.65 44.43
N ASP A 573 -40.64 -41.46 45.40
CA ASP A 573 -39.76 -42.42 46.07
C ASP A 573 -40.27 -43.85 45.74
N ILE A 574 -39.35 -44.76 45.42
CA ILE A 574 -39.68 -46.13 45.06
C ILE A 574 -39.68 -46.98 46.34
N ASP A 575 -40.88 -47.36 46.78
CA ASP A 575 -41.05 -48.15 48.01
C ASP A 575 -40.28 -49.47 47.93
N ARG A 576 -39.54 -49.76 49.01
CA ARG A 576 -38.82 -51.04 49.22
C ARG A 576 -37.78 -51.34 48.14
N PHE A 577 -37.23 -50.30 47.47
CA PHE A 577 -36.26 -50.49 46.42
C PHE A 577 -35.02 -51.28 46.88
N LYS A 578 -34.60 -51.07 48.12
CA LYS A 578 -33.49 -51.82 48.70
C LYS A 578 -33.81 -53.34 48.75
N GLN A 579 -35.04 -53.72 49.12
CA GLN A 579 -35.44 -55.15 49.15
C GLN A 579 -35.41 -55.80 47.77
N VAL A 580 -35.73 -55.02 46.74
CA VAL A 580 -35.61 -55.47 45.34
C VAL A 580 -34.14 -55.78 45.01
N ASN A 581 -33.22 -54.86 45.34
CA ASN A 581 -31.80 -55.05 45.11
C ASN A 581 -31.25 -56.27 45.87
N ASP A 582 -31.66 -56.43 47.14
CA ASP A 582 -31.19 -57.50 47.99
C ASP A 582 -31.74 -58.87 47.52
N SER A 583 -32.98 -58.92 46.94
CA SER A 583 -33.62 -60.15 46.51
C SER A 583 -33.33 -60.60 45.10
N LEU A 584 -33.25 -59.61 44.16
CA LEU A 584 -33.14 -59.86 42.72
C LEU A 584 -31.81 -59.42 42.15
N GLY A 585 -30.98 -58.72 42.93
CA GLY A 585 -29.68 -58.21 42.54
C GLY A 585 -29.73 -56.80 41.97
N MET A 586 -28.61 -56.13 41.97
CA MET A 586 -28.43 -54.73 41.52
C MET A 586 -28.89 -54.50 40.05
N SER A 587 -28.67 -55.48 39.18
CA SER A 587 -29.06 -55.42 37.77
C SER A 587 -30.62 -55.34 37.61
N ALA A 588 -31.36 -55.96 38.50
CA ALA A 588 -32.84 -55.84 38.52
C ALA A 588 -33.25 -54.42 38.94
N GLY A 589 -32.60 -53.87 39.97
CA GLY A 589 -32.86 -52.51 40.41
C GLY A 589 -32.54 -51.48 39.33
N ASP A 590 -31.39 -51.62 38.65
CA ASP A 590 -31.03 -50.77 37.54
C ASP A 590 -32.07 -50.80 36.40
N THR A 591 -32.58 -52.01 36.07
CA THR A 591 -33.64 -52.16 35.05
C THR A 591 -34.93 -51.46 35.48
N ILE A 592 -35.30 -51.53 36.77
CA ILE A 592 -36.45 -50.82 37.31
C ILE A 592 -36.27 -49.30 37.18
N LEU A 593 -35.13 -48.78 37.62
CA LEU A 593 -34.83 -47.36 37.56
C LEU A 593 -34.84 -46.83 36.11
N LEU A 594 -34.24 -47.55 35.18
CA LEU A 594 -34.25 -47.21 33.75
C LEU A 594 -35.68 -47.25 33.16
N THR A 595 -36.50 -48.24 33.57
CA THR A 595 -37.84 -48.33 33.06
C THR A 595 -38.72 -47.21 33.60
N ILE A 596 -38.59 -46.90 34.90
CA ILE A 596 -39.36 -45.83 35.56
C ILE A 596 -38.95 -44.49 34.95
N SER A 597 -37.66 -44.26 34.79
CA SER A 597 -37.16 -42.99 34.20
C SER A 597 -37.72 -42.73 32.79
N ARG A 598 -37.77 -43.77 31.94
CA ARG A 598 -38.39 -43.70 30.61
C ARG A 598 -39.89 -43.45 30.64
N ARG A 599 -40.61 -44.08 31.57
CA ARG A 599 -42.07 -43.91 31.72
C ARG A 599 -42.38 -42.48 32.18
N LEU A 600 -41.63 -41.97 33.17
CA LEU A 600 -41.81 -40.63 33.69
C LEU A 600 -41.43 -39.58 32.60
N ALA A 601 -40.37 -39.84 31.88
CA ALA A 601 -39.92 -38.93 30.80
C ALA A 601 -40.98 -38.75 29.70
N ARG A 602 -41.77 -39.80 29.41
CA ARG A 602 -42.84 -39.72 28.41
C ARG A 602 -43.98 -38.80 28.81
N LEU A 603 -44.11 -38.51 30.08
CA LEU A 603 -45.16 -37.62 30.61
C LEU A 603 -44.73 -36.17 30.65
N MET A 604 -43.44 -35.93 30.42
CA MET A 604 -42.84 -34.59 30.54
C MET A 604 -43.03 -33.77 29.28
N LYS A 605 -43.24 -32.48 29.44
CA LYS A 605 -43.19 -31.49 28.37
C LYS A 605 -41.80 -30.85 28.33
N PRO A 606 -41.42 -30.18 27.23
CA PRO A 606 -40.06 -29.61 27.10
C PRO A 606 -39.65 -28.63 28.20
N GLN A 607 -40.59 -27.93 28.80
CA GLN A 607 -40.32 -26.94 29.86
C GLN A 607 -40.22 -27.58 31.25
N ASP A 608 -40.61 -28.87 31.42
CA ASP A 608 -40.53 -29.56 32.68
C ASP A 608 -39.18 -30.24 32.86
N THR A 609 -38.78 -30.49 34.11
CA THR A 609 -37.53 -31.19 34.40
C THR A 609 -37.80 -32.44 35.23
N LEU A 610 -37.34 -33.58 34.72
CA LEU A 610 -37.27 -34.84 35.45
C LEU A 610 -35.84 -35.11 35.84
N SER A 611 -35.59 -35.48 37.08
CA SER A 611 -34.24 -35.67 37.65
C SER A 611 -34.23 -36.91 38.55
N ARG A 612 -33.04 -37.49 38.75
CA ARG A 612 -32.84 -38.51 39.76
C ARG A 612 -32.09 -37.87 40.95
N LEU A 613 -32.74 -37.84 42.12
CA LEU A 613 -32.23 -37.14 43.29
C LEU A 613 -31.31 -38.01 44.17
N SER A 614 -31.62 -39.31 44.22
CA SER A 614 -30.84 -40.29 44.99
C SER A 614 -30.99 -41.70 44.38
N SER A 615 -30.60 -42.72 45.11
CA SER A 615 -30.67 -44.12 44.67
C SER A 615 -32.03 -44.53 44.14
N ASP A 616 -33.11 -44.14 44.81
CA ASP A 616 -34.47 -44.56 44.56
C ASP A 616 -35.47 -43.41 44.45
N GLN A 617 -34.99 -42.18 44.43
CA GLN A 617 -35.83 -40.98 44.37
C GLN A 617 -35.68 -40.22 43.06
N PHE A 618 -36.81 -39.87 42.48
CA PHE A 618 -36.92 -39.00 41.34
C PHE A 618 -37.52 -37.65 41.75
N GLY A 619 -36.96 -36.58 41.25
CA GLY A 619 -37.46 -35.21 41.40
C GLY A 619 -38.04 -34.73 40.09
N LEU A 620 -39.18 -34.09 40.16
CA LEU A 620 -39.83 -33.56 38.98
C LEU A 620 -40.24 -32.12 39.24
N LEU A 621 -39.88 -31.25 38.30
CA LEU A 621 -40.18 -29.83 38.35
C LEU A 621 -41.14 -29.53 37.20
N LEU A 622 -42.42 -29.29 37.54
CA LEU A 622 -43.49 -29.04 36.59
C LEU A 622 -43.67 -27.51 36.43
N ALA A 623 -43.33 -27.00 35.27
CA ALA A 623 -43.53 -25.61 34.90
C ALA A 623 -44.64 -25.44 33.84
N SER A 624 -45.06 -26.52 33.24
CA SER A 624 -45.98 -26.53 32.11
C SER A 624 -47.46 -26.44 32.51
N GLU A 625 -47.76 -26.48 33.81
CA GLU A 625 -49.15 -26.51 34.31
C GLU A 625 -49.27 -25.79 35.66
N VAL A 626 -50.29 -24.96 35.81
CA VAL A 626 -50.54 -24.16 37.01
C VAL A 626 -51.95 -24.49 37.63
N ASP A 627 -52.80 -25.14 36.88
CA ASP A 627 -54.15 -25.50 37.38
C ASP A 627 -54.07 -26.63 38.40
N PRO A 628 -54.52 -26.44 39.63
CA PRO A 628 -54.48 -27.50 40.68
C PRO A 628 -55.14 -28.78 40.28
N GLY A 629 -56.29 -28.74 39.55
CA GLY A 629 -56.99 -29.91 39.09
C GLY A 629 -56.17 -30.73 38.09
N ARG A 630 -55.54 -30.09 37.17
CA ARG A 630 -54.62 -30.71 36.18
C ARG A 630 -53.38 -31.25 36.85
N ILE A 631 -52.82 -30.51 37.83
CA ILE A 631 -51.67 -30.97 38.61
C ILE A 631 -51.99 -32.24 39.34
N ALA A 632 -53.21 -32.35 39.96
CA ALA A 632 -53.65 -33.53 40.63
C ALA A 632 -53.83 -34.72 39.65
N THR A 633 -54.40 -34.49 38.47
CA THR A 633 -54.53 -35.50 37.41
C THR A 633 -53.15 -35.98 36.96
N PHE A 634 -52.16 -35.03 36.81
CA PHE A 634 -50.79 -35.35 36.44
C PHE A 634 -50.11 -36.21 37.54
N ALA A 635 -50.30 -35.86 38.80
CA ALA A 635 -49.82 -36.66 39.95
C ALA A 635 -50.32 -38.12 39.91
N GLU A 636 -51.58 -38.30 39.57
CA GLU A 636 -52.13 -39.67 39.44
C GLU A 636 -51.51 -40.39 38.23
N ALA A 637 -51.28 -39.70 37.13
CA ALA A 637 -50.57 -40.27 35.95
C ALA A 637 -49.14 -40.70 36.32
N LEU A 638 -48.42 -39.89 37.10
CA LEU A 638 -47.08 -40.24 37.60
C LEU A 638 -47.14 -41.50 38.46
N ARG A 639 -48.12 -41.59 39.41
CA ARG A 639 -48.30 -42.72 40.29
C ARG A 639 -48.58 -44.00 39.49
N GLN A 640 -49.45 -43.93 38.47
CA GLN A 640 -49.78 -45.08 37.61
C GLN A 640 -48.57 -45.53 36.78
N ALA A 641 -47.77 -44.59 36.28
CA ALA A 641 -46.55 -44.90 35.50
C ALA A 641 -45.53 -45.69 36.34
N VAL A 642 -45.38 -45.32 37.61
CA VAL A 642 -44.48 -46.02 38.54
C VAL A 642 -45.02 -47.37 38.92
N ARG A 643 -46.35 -47.48 39.21
CA ARG A 643 -47.01 -48.72 39.67
C ARG A 643 -47.18 -49.79 38.60
N SER A 644 -47.10 -49.44 37.34
CA SER A 644 -47.28 -50.39 36.24
C SER A 644 -46.24 -51.52 36.31
N PRO A 645 -46.63 -52.77 36.15
CA PRO A 645 -45.67 -53.89 36.24
C PRO A 645 -44.46 -53.75 35.31
N ILE A 646 -43.30 -54.17 35.82
CA ILE A 646 -42.05 -54.17 35.09
C ILE A 646 -41.57 -55.58 34.84
N ALA A 647 -41.41 -55.98 33.58
CA ALA A 647 -40.90 -57.30 33.19
C ALA A 647 -39.40 -57.39 33.40
N TYR A 648 -38.90 -58.40 34.10
CA TYR A 648 -37.52 -58.67 34.30
C TYR A 648 -37.22 -60.16 34.07
N ALA A 649 -36.28 -60.51 33.22
CA ALA A 649 -35.77 -61.86 32.95
C ALA A 649 -36.90 -62.89 32.69
N LYS A 650 -37.91 -62.55 31.85
CA LYS A 650 -39.05 -63.34 31.45
C LYS A 650 -40.01 -63.73 32.65
N ARG A 651 -39.92 -63.06 33.81
CA ARG A 651 -40.87 -63.18 34.93
C ARG A 651 -41.58 -61.83 35.14
N GLU A 652 -42.95 -61.92 35.21
CA GLU A 652 -43.70 -60.77 35.71
C GLU A 652 -43.44 -60.64 37.19
N UNK A 653 -42.97 -59.53 37.42
CA UNK A 653 -42.89 -59.49 38.61
C UNK A 653 -42.83 -58.51 39.53
N VAL A 654 -42.44 -57.73 39.13
CA VAL A 654 -42.28 -56.83 40.27
C VAL A 654 -43.34 -55.74 40.14
N ARG A 655 -44.25 -55.74 41.03
CA ARG A 655 -45.13 -54.60 41.26
C ARG A 655 -44.36 -53.63 42.19
N SER A 656 -43.87 -52.53 41.66
CA SER A 656 -43.46 -51.48 42.54
C SER A 656 -44.66 -50.78 43.13
N CYS A 657 -44.80 -50.79 44.46
CA CYS A 657 -45.85 -50.10 45.17
C CYS A 657 -45.62 -48.60 45.25
#